data_329d9705df03d177db5cd5c837e3bafe
#
_entry.id   329d9705df03d177db5cd5c837e3bafe
#
_cell.length_a   1.000
_cell.length_b   1.000
_cell.length_c   1.000
_cell.angle_alpha   90.00
_cell.angle_beta   90.00
_cell.angle_gamma   90.00
#
_symmetry.space_group_name_H-M   'P 1'
#
loop_
_entity.id
_entity.type
_entity.pdbx_description
1 polymer ?
#
loop_
_entity_poly.entity_id
_entity_poly.type
_entity_poly.pdbx_seq_one_letter_code
_entity_poly.pdbx_strand_id
1 'polypeptide(L)'
;MAAFAQDHVGGKVCGECHAQAYTAWRGSHHDLAMQVADERTVLGNFAQAKFTYAGTTSSFFRRDGRFVVRTDGPDGKLADYPVKYTFGVHPLQQYLIELPGGRLQALSIAWDTRPKAAGGQRWFHMYPGQGIKAGDPLHWTGIGQNWNFMCSECHSTNLRKNFDAKSGEFHTTWAEVNVSCEACHGPGARHVTWARSGADGRTADKGLALALDERKGATWAADATTGQPRRSVPRTSAREVETCARCHARGSRISDDYVHGKPLLDTHRTALLEDSLYWVDGQMRDEVYNWGSFLQSRMNAAGVTCSDCHDPHTLKLRAAGNALCAQCHAPAKYDAPTHTHHASNTAAGSCVACHMPATTYMVVDPRHDHSFRIPRPDQSASLGTPNACNGCHSKQTAAWASSAIAKWTGRAPSGFQTFAESMQKGATGAPGGRGALMTIAEDKTQPAVVRATALTRLARLATPVTLPTFAKALDDPDPVVRLAAVDALAGSAPDVQLRYLPRMTADPVRAVRTSAARALVGPAQTRVPQENRATLNSALEEYRATLLYNADRPESRLALAGLYSAQGDRTQAIAEIDKAIALDATFVPAYVNLSDLHRQAGDEQAAEAALRRGLVRAPKEAALHHALGLSLIRQRDRAQATKEFAIAAQLDPGNARYAYVYAVALHDTGQATKAREVLAAALTRLPFDRELLLVSTQYASEAGDREAAKRYVTRLREVEPDDPRYARLAAQIEEGRPR
;
A
#
# COMPACT_ATOMS: atom_id res chain seq x y z
N MET A 1 -7.25 -25.58 17.83
CA MET A 1 -6.20 -24.56 17.66
C MET A 1 -4.80 -24.96 18.13
N ALA A 2 -4.60 -26.08 18.79
CA ALA A 2 -3.27 -26.54 19.26
C ALA A 2 -2.45 -27.37 18.25
N ALA A 3 -2.99 -27.73 17.09
CA ALA A 3 -2.35 -28.66 16.15
C ALA A 3 -1.23 -28.02 15.30
N PHE A 4 -1.26 -26.70 15.05
CA PHE A 4 -0.29 -26.07 14.12
C PHE A 4 1.05 -25.70 14.73
N ALA A 5 1.17 -25.56 16.06
CA ALA A 5 2.46 -25.28 16.71
C ALA A 5 3.38 -26.51 16.80
N GLN A 6 2.80 -27.72 16.76
CA GLN A 6 3.55 -28.98 16.87
C GLN A 6 4.25 -29.39 15.56
N ASP A 7 3.98 -28.73 14.43
CA ASP A 7 4.53 -29.10 13.13
C ASP A 7 5.86 -28.38 12.81
N HIS A 8 6.26 -27.35 13.57
CA HIS A 8 7.53 -26.63 13.41
C HIS A 8 8.61 -27.28 14.28
N VAL A 9 9.75 -27.56 13.68
CA VAL A 9 10.87 -28.26 14.33
C VAL A 9 12.06 -27.35 14.68
N GLY A 10 12.10 -26.16 14.08
CA GLY A 10 13.17 -25.17 14.24
C GLY A 10 14.40 -25.42 13.37
N GLY A 11 15.08 -24.33 13.05
CA GLY A 11 16.22 -24.33 12.13
C GLY A 11 17.37 -25.23 12.55
N LYS A 12 17.58 -25.44 13.85
CA LYS A 12 18.64 -26.36 14.35
C LYS A 12 18.42 -27.79 13.88
N VAL A 13 17.19 -28.30 13.94
CA VAL A 13 16.83 -29.64 13.47
C VAL A 13 17.05 -29.76 11.97
N CYS A 14 16.72 -28.72 11.21
CA CYS A 14 17.01 -28.68 9.77
C CYS A 14 18.52 -28.79 9.49
N GLY A 15 19.33 -28.11 10.31
CA GLY A 15 20.78 -28.09 10.24
C GLY A 15 21.46 -29.47 10.43
N GLU A 16 20.83 -30.42 11.13
CA GLU A 16 21.33 -31.76 11.32
C GLU A 16 21.52 -32.50 9.99
N CYS A 17 20.68 -32.26 9.00
CA CYS A 17 20.73 -32.85 7.68
C CYS A 17 21.18 -31.87 6.58
N HIS A 18 20.86 -30.59 6.71
CA HIS A 18 21.14 -29.52 5.76
C HIS A 18 22.23 -28.58 6.26
N ALA A 19 23.35 -29.13 6.76
CA ALA A 19 24.44 -28.38 7.41
C ALA A 19 24.98 -27.21 6.57
N GLN A 20 25.13 -27.39 5.26
CA GLN A 20 25.62 -26.34 4.36
C GLN A 20 24.66 -25.17 4.28
N ALA A 21 23.37 -25.41 4.07
CA ALA A 21 22.34 -24.35 3.99
C ALA A 21 22.17 -23.64 5.34
N TYR A 22 22.20 -24.41 6.45
CA TYR A 22 22.14 -23.85 7.79
C TYR A 22 23.33 -22.93 8.09
N THR A 23 24.55 -23.37 7.76
CA THR A 23 25.76 -22.56 7.93
C THR A 23 25.72 -21.29 7.07
N ALA A 24 25.21 -21.39 5.85
CA ALA A 24 25.05 -20.24 4.96
C ALA A 24 24.03 -19.22 5.49
N TRP A 25 22.95 -19.69 6.11
CA TRP A 25 21.90 -18.84 6.69
C TRP A 25 22.36 -18.16 8.01
N ARG A 26 23.19 -18.84 8.82
CA ARG A 26 23.69 -18.27 10.07
C ARG A 26 24.47 -16.96 9.83
N GLY A 27 24.09 -15.92 10.59
CA GLY A 27 24.66 -14.57 10.44
C GLY A 27 24.13 -13.77 9.25
N SER A 28 23.20 -14.31 8.47
CA SER A 28 22.48 -13.54 7.45
C SER A 28 21.51 -12.55 8.08
N HIS A 29 21.03 -11.56 7.32
CA HIS A 29 20.04 -10.60 7.82
C HIS A 29 18.70 -11.28 8.20
N HIS A 30 18.37 -12.45 7.66
CA HIS A 30 17.23 -13.25 8.08
C HIS A 30 17.46 -13.88 9.47
N ASP A 31 18.62 -14.48 9.72
CA ASP A 31 19.00 -15.00 11.05
C ASP A 31 19.03 -13.88 12.10
N LEU A 32 19.45 -12.69 11.71
CA LEU A 32 19.59 -11.53 12.59
C LEU A 32 18.40 -10.58 12.55
N ALA A 33 17.30 -10.97 11.91
CA ALA A 33 16.13 -10.10 11.68
C ALA A 33 15.53 -9.57 13.00
N MET A 34 15.49 -10.41 14.04
CA MET A 34 15.13 -10.05 15.42
C MET A 34 15.92 -10.93 16.40
N GLN A 35 16.30 -10.36 17.52
CA GLN A 35 17.12 -11.05 18.53
C GLN A 35 16.73 -10.59 19.95
N VAL A 36 16.93 -11.45 20.95
CA VAL A 36 16.87 -11.03 22.34
C VAL A 36 17.99 -10.03 22.61
N ALA A 37 17.69 -8.94 23.29
CA ALA A 37 18.68 -7.91 23.60
C ALA A 37 19.71 -8.40 24.62
N ASP A 38 20.94 -8.59 24.16
CA ASP A 38 22.09 -8.97 25.01
C ASP A 38 23.38 -8.25 24.53
N GLU A 39 24.50 -8.55 25.17
CA GLU A 39 25.81 -7.95 24.89
C GLU A 39 26.32 -8.17 23.46
N ARG A 40 25.85 -9.20 22.78
CA ARG A 40 26.26 -9.57 21.39
C ARG A 40 25.33 -8.97 20.37
N THR A 41 24.08 -8.73 20.73
CA THR A 41 23.00 -8.39 19.79
C THR A 41 22.70 -6.90 19.74
N VAL A 42 22.98 -6.15 20.81
CA VAL A 42 22.81 -4.71 20.87
C VAL A 42 24.01 -4.00 20.27
N LEU A 43 23.81 -3.33 19.13
CA LEU A 43 24.86 -2.62 18.38
C LEU A 43 25.00 -1.16 18.78
N GLY A 44 23.95 -0.55 19.34
CA GLY A 44 23.90 0.85 19.72
C GLY A 44 24.76 1.18 20.94
N ASN A 45 25.16 2.43 21.04
CA ASN A 45 25.95 2.92 22.16
C ASN A 45 25.07 3.16 23.41
N PHE A 46 25.12 2.23 24.37
CA PHE A 46 24.46 2.33 25.68
C PHE A 46 25.43 2.74 26.83
N ALA A 47 26.55 3.35 26.51
CA ALA A 47 27.51 3.86 27.50
C ALA A 47 27.17 5.32 27.88
N GLN A 48 26.00 5.54 28.54
CA GLN A 48 25.51 6.86 28.95
C GLN A 48 25.31 7.83 27.78
N ALA A 49 25.02 7.32 26.57
CA ALA A 49 24.79 8.14 25.38
C ALA A 49 23.49 8.94 25.53
N LYS A 50 23.44 10.10 24.88
CA LYS A 50 22.25 10.97 24.84
C LYS A 50 21.90 11.32 23.41
N PHE A 51 20.60 11.48 23.15
CA PHE A 51 20.06 11.94 21.87
C PHE A 51 18.87 12.86 22.11
N THR A 52 18.87 14.03 21.47
CA THR A 52 17.79 15.02 21.64
C THR A 52 16.97 15.14 20.34
N TYR A 53 15.65 15.03 20.48
CA TYR A 53 14.69 15.19 19.39
C TYR A 53 13.43 15.91 19.88
N ALA A 54 12.94 16.90 19.12
CA ALA A 54 11.71 17.68 19.40
C ALA A 54 11.62 18.22 20.84
N GLY A 55 12.77 18.54 21.47
CA GLY A 55 12.86 19.07 22.85
C GLY A 55 12.99 17.99 23.93
N THR A 56 12.85 16.70 23.58
CA THR A 56 13.07 15.58 24.51
C THR A 56 14.49 15.04 24.38
N THR A 57 15.21 14.90 25.50
CA THR A 57 16.52 14.24 25.53
C THR A 57 16.39 12.84 26.08
N SER A 58 16.59 11.86 25.21
CA SER A 58 16.65 10.44 25.58
C SER A 58 18.07 10.05 26.01
N SER A 59 18.17 9.10 26.94
CA SER A 59 19.47 8.58 27.45
C SER A 59 19.49 7.07 27.32
N PHE A 60 20.62 6.53 26.88
CA PHE A 60 20.86 5.12 26.64
C PHE A 60 21.95 4.62 27.60
N PHE A 61 21.60 3.68 28.47
CA PHE A 61 22.49 3.22 29.49
C PHE A 61 22.22 1.76 29.92
N ARG A 62 23.06 1.24 30.80
CA ARG A 62 22.90 -0.08 31.41
C ARG A 62 22.50 0.04 32.86
N ARG A 63 21.61 -0.85 33.29
CA ARG A 63 21.23 -1.01 34.71
C ARG A 63 20.92 -2.50 34.95
N ASP A 64 21.53 -3.08 35.96
CA ASP A 64 21.32 -4.46 36.39
C ASP A 64 21.45 -5.48 35.21
N GLY A 65 22.49 -5.28 34.39
CA GLY A 65 22.77 -6.12 33.23
C GLY A 65 21.81 -5.92 32.02
N ARG A 66 20.84 -5.00 32.12
CA ARG A 66 19.87 -4.70 31.05
C ARG A 66 20.21 -3.42 30.31
N PHE A 67 19.88 -3.38 29.02
CA PHE A 67 19.90 -2.17 28.25
C PHE A 67 18.63 -1.37 28.51
N VAL A 68 18.77 -0.09 28.85
CA VAL A 68 17.66 0.78 29.25
C VAL A 68 17.68 2.06 28.43
N VAL A 69 16.52 2.48 27.99
CA VAL A 69 16.29 3.78 27.37
C VAL A 69 15.45 4.62 28.32
N ARG A 70 15.96 5.79 28.72
CA ARG A 70 15.18 6.81 29.42
C ARG A 70 14.66 7.79 28.37
N THR A 71 13.36 7.82 28.15
CA THR A 71 12.70 8.68 27.15
C THR A 71 11.27 9.01 27.62
N ASP A 72 10.56 9.86 26.87
CA ASP A 72 9.17 10.19 27.14
C ASP A 72 8.24 9.00 26.91
N GLY A 73 7.33 8.81 27.84
CA GLY A 73 6.28 7.80 27.81
C GLY A 73 5.02 8.29 27.11
N PRO A 74 3.91 7.53 27.20
CA PRO A 74 2.63 7.90 26.59
C PRO A 74 2.01 9.18 27.19
N ASP A 75 2.44 9.55 28.40
CA ASP A 75 2.03 10.79 29.09
C ASP A 75 3.01 11.96 28.88
N GLY A 76 4.03 11.78 28.06
CA GLY A 76 5.08 12.76 27.77
C GLY A 76 6.13 12.94 28.86
N LYS A 77 6.06 12.15 29.94
CA LYS A 77 7.06 12.20 31.04
C LYS A 77 8.19 11.23 30.78
N LEU A 78 9.38 11.61 31.18
CA LEU A 78 10.56 10.74 31.09
C LEU A 78 10.45 9.57 32.07
N ALA A 79 10.61 8.34 31.54
CA ALA A 79 10.66 7.11 32.29
C ALA A 79 11.72 6.16 31.72
N ASP A 80 12.08 5.14 32.50
CA ASP A 80 13.08 4.15 32.12
C ASP A 80 12.41 2.92 31.54
N TYR A 81 12.81 2.55 30.31
CA TYR A 81 12.24 1.44 29.58
C TYR A 81 13.32 0.41 29.24
N PRO A 82 13.23 -0.83 29.79
CA PRO A 82 14.13 -1.91 29.40
C PRO A 82 13.91 -2.32 27.95
N VAL A 83 15.00 -2.48 27.21
CA VAL A 83 14.99 -3.07 25.87
C VAL A 83 14.84 -4.59 25.97
N LYS A 84 13.84 -5.15 25.31
CA LYS A 84 13.57 -6.59 25.32
C LYS A 84 14.18 -7.30 24.12
N TYR A 85 14.04 -6.71 22.92
CA TYR A 85 14.57 -7.25 21.67
C TYR A 85 15.26 -6.15 20.86
N THR A 86 16.15 -6.59 19.97
CA THR A 86 16.66 -5.80 18.85
C THR A 86 16.06 -6.32 17.55
N PHE A 87 15.87 -5.48 16.54
CA PHE A 87 15.49 -5.92 15.20
C PHE A 87 16.17 -5.08 14.11
N GLY A 88 16.55 -5.77 13.01
CA GLY A 88 17.46 -5.23 12.03
C GLY A 88 18.91 -5.17 12.53
N VAL A 89 19.87 -5.18 11.58
CA VAL A 89 21.31 -5.13 11.88
C VAL A 89 22.08 -4.22 10.93
N HIS A 90 21.57 -3.98 9.73
CA HIS A 90 22.17 -3.11 8.73
C HIS A 90 21.12 -2.61 7.74
N PRO A 91 21.12 -1.31 7.39
CA PRO A 91 22.04 -0.25 7.84
C PRO A 91 21.67 0.38 9.19
N LEU A 92 20.59 -0.11 9.81
CA LEU A 92 20.11 0.38 11.10
C LEU A 92 19.68 -0.78 12.01
N GLN A 93 19.68 -0.50 13.32
CA GLN A 93 19.08 -1.37 14.34
C GLN A 93 18.08 -0.57 15.16
N GLN A 94 16.88 -1.15 15.34
CA GLN A 94 15.85 -0.63 16.24
C GLN A 94 15.70 -1.51 17.49
N TYR A 95 14.96 -1.01 18.47
CA TYR A 95 14.81 -1.63 19.77
C TYR A 95 13.34 -1.79 20.12
N LEU A 96 12.97 -2.94 20.67
CA LEU A 96 11.62 -3.23 21.13
C LEU A 96 11.52 -3.12 22.63
N ILE A 97 10.49 -2.40 23.04
CA ILE A 97 10.12 -2.18 24.44
C ILE A 97 8.75 -2.82 24.67
N GLU A 98 8.63 -3.57 25.73
CA GLU A 98 7.35 -4.17 26.14
C GLU A 98 6.54 -3.20 26.99
N LEU A 99 5.32 -2.96 26.59
CA LEU A 99 4.32 -2.19 27.32
C LEU A 99 3.19 -3.12 27.84
N PRO A 100 2.37 -2.65 28.80
CA PRO A 100 1.24 -3.45 29.32
C PRO A 100 0.33 -4.00 28.21
N GLY A 101 -0.30 -5.15 28.46
CA GLY A 101 -1.17 -5.83 27.49
C GLY A 101 -0.42 -6.56 26.38
N GLY A 102 0.84 -6.95 26.60
CA GLY A 102 1.67 -7.70 25.64
C GLY A 102 2.07 -6.91 24.39
N ARG A 103 1.94 -5.58 24.44
CA ARG A 103 2.32 -4.69 23.33
C ARG A 103 3.84 -4.58 23.26
N LEU A 104 4.41 -4.93 22.12
CA LEU A 104 5.80 -4.65 21.78
C LEU A 104 5.84 -3.40 20.90
N GLN A 105 6.56 -2.38 21.36
CA GLN A 105 6.65 -1.10 20.68
C GLN A 105 8.06 -0.87 20.13
N ALA A 106 8.14 -0.49 18.86
CA ALA A 106 9.38 -0.11 18.21
C ALA A 106 9.76 1.31 18.63
N LEU A 107 10.93 1.47 19.22
CA LEU A 107 11.46 2.79 19.53
C LEU A 107 11.71 3.57 18.24
N SER A 108 11.20 4.80 18.15
CA SER A 108 11.42 5.67 16.99
C SER A 108 12.84 6.24 16.89
N ILE A 109 13.69 5.97 17.88
CA ILE A 109 15.12 6.30 17.86
C ILE A 109 15.88 5.03 17.52
N ALA A 110 16.62 5.03 16.41
CA ALA A 110 17.38 3.91 15.91
C ALA A 110 18.88 4.17 15.94
N TRP A 111 19.66 3.10 15.87
CA TRP A 111 21.12 3.16 15.73
C TRP A 111 21.53 2.95 14.28
N ASP A 112 22.24 3.92 13.70
CA ASP A 112 22.85 3.82 12.39
C ASP A 112 24.11 2.93 12.47
N THR A 113 24.03 1.72 11.92
CA THR A 113 25.11 0.73 12.03
C THR A 113 26.17 0.88 10.95
N ARG A 114 25.99 1.78 9.99
CA ARG A 114 26.98 2.04 8.94
C ARG A 114 28.31 2.50 9.54
N PRO A 115 29.42 2.34 8.83
CA PRO A 115 30.71 2.85 9.29
C PRO A 115 30.67 4.37 9.54
N LYS A 116 31.45 4.85 10.51
CA LYS A 116 31.55 6.28 10.82
C LYS A 116 31.92 7.14 9.60
N ALA A 117 32.80 6.61 8.74
CA ALA A 117 33.18 7.28 7.49
C ALA A 117 32.03 7.46 6.50
N ALA A 118 30.97 6.64 6.61
CA ALA A 118 29.72 6.76 5.84
C ALA A 118 28.64 7.55 6.59
N GLY A 119 28.99 8.27 7.67
CA GLY A 119 28.04 9.03 8.49
C GLY A 119 27.24 8.21 9.50
N GLY A 120 27.60 6.95 9.70
CA GLY A 120 26.98 6.03 10.66
C GLY A 120 27.56 6.14 12.07
N GLN A 121 27.32 5.08 12.90
CA GLN A 121 27.72 4.98 14.31
C GLN A 121 27.13 6.11 15.17
N ARG A 122 25.82 6.36 15.01
CA ARG A 122 25.09 7.43 15.69
C ARG A 122 23.64 7.05 15.97
N TRP A 123 23.05 7.65 16.98
CA TRP A 123 21.59 7.66 17.18
C TRP A 123 20.93 8.62 16.22
N PHE A 124 19.74 8.27 15.72
CA PHE A 124 18.92 9.15 14.88
C PHE A 124 17.44 8.83 15.09
N HIS A 125 16.57 9.79 14.78
CA HIS A 125 15.12 9.60 14.84
C HIS A 125 14.58 9.19 13.45
N MET A 126 13.63 8.25 13.41
CA MET A 126 13.04 7.73 12.19
C MET A 126 12.25 8.79 11.40
N TYR A 127 11.77 9.82 12.08
CA TYR A 127 10.98 10.92 11.51
C TYR A 127 11.66 12.28 11.72
N PRO A 128 12.80 12.54 11.08
CA PRO A 128 13.53 13.79 11.28
C PRO A 128 12.70 15.00 10.85
N GLY A 129 12.66 16.03 11.68
CA GLY A 129 11.98 17.29 11.39
C GLY A 129 10.45 17.28 11.53
N GLN A 130 9.81 16.15 11.84
CA GLN A 130 8.35 16.08 11.96
C GLN A 130 7.82 16.49 13.34
N GLY A 131 8.69 16.60 14.36
CA GLY A 131 8.30 17.07 15.68
C GLY A 131 7.36 16.14 16.45
N ILE A 132 7.45 14.83 16.20
CA ILE A 132 6.61 13.80 16.84
C ILE A 132 6.72 13.86 18.35
N LYS A 133 5.59 13.86 19.06
CA LYS A 133 5.48 13.92 20.52
C LYS A 133 4.52 12.86 21.06
N ALA A 134 4.51 12.67 22.38
CA ALA A 134 3.52 11.82 23.05
C ALA A 134 2.09 12.16 22.64
N GLY A 135 1.29 11.14 22.34
CA GLY A 135 -0.06 11.26 21.80
C GLY A 135 -0.16 11.26 20.28
N ASP A 136 0.95 11.43 19.55
CA ASP A 136 0.99 11.25 18.11
C ASP A 136 0.95 9.76 17.74
N PRO A 137 0.19 9.32 16.74
CA PRO A 137 0.19 7.93 16.29
C PRO A 137 1.57 7.38 15.88
N LEU A 138 2.49 8.24 15.42
CA LEU A 138 3.87 7.90 15.06
C LEU A 138 4.86 7.99 16.23
N HIS A 139 4.44 8.49 17.41
CA HIS A 139 5.25 8.39 18.60
C HIS A 139 5.57 6.92 18.92
N TRP A 140 6.73 6.63 19.54
CA TRP A 140 7.12 5.24 19.79
C TRP A 140 6.11 4.45 20.64
N THR A 141 5.28 5.12 21.45
CA THR A 141 4.18 4.50 22.21
C THR A 141 2.86 4.44 21.41
N GLY A 142 2.81 5.09 20.25
CA GLY A 142 1.63 5.18 19.39
C GLY A 142 1.36 3.92 18.59
N ILE A 143 0.18 3.87 18.01
CA ILE A 143 -0.31 2.71 17.25
C ILE A 143 0.52 2.43 15.99
N GLY A 144 1.14 3.46 15.39
CA GLY A 144 2.03 3.33 14.22
C GLY A 144 3.35 2.62 14.50
N GLN A 145 3.73 2.46 15.79
CA GLN A 145 4.96 1.79 16.21
C GLN A 145 4.71 0.43 16.88
N ASN A 146 3.46 -0.07 16.83
CA ASN A 146 3.15 -1.38 17.39
C ASN A 146 3.77 -2.50 16.56
N TRP A 147 4.78 -3.16 17.11
CA TRP A 147 5.50 -4.24 16.45
C TRP A 147 4.61 -5.46 16.19
N ASN A 148 3.69 -5.80 17.10
CA ASN A 148 2.82 -6.97 16.98
C ASN A 148 1.97 -6.96 15.69
N PHE A 149 1.69 -5.77 15.16
CA PHE A 149 0.97 -5.58 13.89
C PHE A 149 1.90 -5.22 12.72
N MET A 150 2.80 -4.23 12.93
CA MET A 150 3.52 -3.58 11.82
C MET A 150 4.75 -4.37 11.32
N CYS A 151 5.47 -5.07 12.23
CA CYS A 151 6.81 -5.55 11.95
C CYS A 151 6.96 -7.07 12.13
N SER A 152 6.13 -7.65 12.98
CA SER A 152 6.32 -8.97 13.58
C SER A 152 6.41 -10.12 12.57
N GLU A 153 5.62 -10.10 11.51
CA GLU A 153 5.62 -11.17 10.51
C GLU A 153 6.92 -11.26 9.73
N CYS A 154 7.49 -10.08 9.38
CA CYS A 154 8.73 -10.01 8.59
C CYS A 154 9.97 -10.27 9.44
N HIS A 155 9.85 -10.27 10.77
CA HIS A 155 10.96 -10.39 11.70
C HIS A 155 10.91 -11.65 12.58
N SER A 156 9.98 -12.59 12.32
CA SER A 156 9.85 -13.85 13.08
C SER A 156 9.35 -15.00 12.20
N THR A 157 9.41 -16.22 12.70
CA THR A 157 8.93 -17.42 12.01
C THR A 157 7.63 -17.90 12.63
N ASN A 158 6.62 -18.20 11.79
CA ASN A 158 5.30 -18.68 12.20
C ASN A 158 4.64 -17.79 13.28
N LEU A 159 4.58 -16.50 13.00
CA LEU A 159 3.93 -15.54 13.88
C LEU A 159 2.45 -15.86 14.06
N ARG A 160 1.99 -15.82 15.31
CA ARG A 160 0.58 -15.77 15.71
C ARG A 160 0.35 -14.50 16.52
N LYS A 161 -0.41 -13.55 15.96
CA LYS A 161 -0.66 -12.27 16.62
C LYS A 161 -1.43 -12.44 17.93
N ASN A 162 -2.43 -13.33 17.92
CA ASN A 162 -3.27 -13.69 19.08
C ASN A 162 -3.79 -12.45 19.82
N PHE A 163 -4.28 -11.46 19.08
CA PHE A 163 -4.91 -10.29 19.67
C PHE A 163 -6.30 -10.65 20.17
N ASP A 164 -6.57 -10.41 21.45
CA ASP A 164 -7.92 -10.57 22.01
C ASP A 164 -8.70 -9.25 21.82
N ALA A 165 -9.68 -9.28 20.93
CA ALA A 165 -10.50 -8.12 20.60
C ALA A 165 -11.42 -7.64 21.76
N LYS A 166 -11.58 -8.44 22.85
CA LYS A 166 -12.37 -8.10 24.04
C LYS A 166 -11.55 -7.41 25.09
N SER A 167 -10.39 -8.00 25.47
CA SER A 167 -9.48 -7.41 26.47
C SER A 167 -8.59 -6.31 25.90
N GLY A 168 -8.34 -6.32 24.57
CA GLY A 168 -7.40 -5.43 23.92
C GLY A 168 -5.93 -5.83 24.13
N GLU A 169 -5.67 -7.08 24.54
CA GLU A 169 -4.34 -7.59 24.83
C GLU A 169 -3.78 -8.44 23.71
N PHE A 170 -2.46 -8.46 23.59
CA PHE A 170 -1.70 -9.31 22.69
C PHE A 170 -1.11 -10.50 23.43
N HIS A 171 -1.34 -11.69 22.90
CA HIS A 171 -0.71 -12.94 23.33
C HIS A 171 0.17 -13.50 22.21
N THR A 172 0.94 -12.60 21.58
CA THR A 172 1.72 -12.90 20.36
C THR A 172 2.75 -13.98 20.64
N THR A 173 2.79 -14.98 19.75
CA THR A 173 3.74 -16.09 19.77
C THR A 173 4.38 -16.27 18.40
N TRP A 174 5.53 -16.94 18.39
CA TRP A 174 6.26 -17.33 17.19
C TRP A 174 6.97 -18.67 17.42
N ALA A 175 7.32 -19.38 16.34
CA ALA A 175 8.11 -20.60 16.44
C ALA A 175 9.59 -20.28 16.68
N GLU A 176 10.14 -19.28 15.97
CA GLU A 176 11.50 -18.76 16.16
C GLU A 176 11.49 -17.23 16.10
N VAL A 177 12.40 -16.62 16.88
CA VAL A 177 12.47 -15.16 17.06
C VAL A 177 12.93 -14.42 15.80
N ASN A 178 13.50 -15.13 14.83
CA ASN A 178 14.05 -14.61 13.58
C ASN A 178 13.36 -15.26 12.37
N VAL A 179 13.78 -14.89 11.15
CA VAL A 179 13.31 -15.50 9.90
C VAL A 179 14.16 -16.73 9.62
N SER A 180 13.65 -17.89 10.06
CA SER A 180 14.34 -19.18 9.94
C SER A 180 13.87 -20.00 8.74
N CYS A 181 14.38 -21.22 8.60
CA CYS A 181 14.12 -22.14 7.49
C CYS A 181 12.63 -22.32 7.20
N GLU A 182 11.84 -22.54 8.25
CA GLU A 182 10.40 -22.81 8.15
C GLU A 182 9.54 -21.59 7.79
N ALA A 183 10.11 -20.37 7.84
CA ALA A 183 9.44 -19.19 7.33
C ALA A 183 9.22 -19.25 5.81
N CYS A 184 10.15 -19.88 5.08
CA CYS A 184 10.10 -20.05 3.63
C CYS A 184 9.65 -21.44 3.21
N HIS A 185 10.19 -22.50 3.85
CA HIS A 185 9.95 -23.88 3.47
C HIS A 185 8.68 -24.50 4.09
N GLY A 186 8.09 -23.83 5.07
CA GLY A 186 6.94 -24.34 5.83
C GLY A 186 7.31 -25.32 6.93
N PRO A 187 6.32 -25.82 7.66
CA PRO A 187 6.52 -26.74 8.80
C PRO A 187 7.28 -28.00 8.42
N GLY A 188 8.36 -28.30 9.15
CA GLY A 188 9.31 -29.35 8.82
C GLY A 188 9.02 -30.73 9.39
N ALA A 189 8.08 -30.89 10.33
CA ALA A 189 7.88 -32.17 11.04
C ALA A 189 7.60 -33.35 10.12
N ARG A 190 6.72 -33.17 9.12
CA ARG A 190 6.43 -34.21 8.12
C ARG A 190 7.66 -34.58 7.28
N HIS A 191 8.46 -33.56 6.89
CA HIS A 191 9.70 -33.78 6.15
C HIS A 191 10.73 -34.54 6.98
N VAL A 192 10.91 -34.18 8.25
CA VAL A 192 11.81 -34.91 9.16
C VAL A 192 11.36 -36.35 9.33
N THR A 193 10.07 -36.62 9.51
CA THR A 193 9.50 -37.96 9.60
C THR A 193 9.78 -38.73 8.30
N TRP A 194 9.51 -38.13 7.15
CA TRP A 194 9.80 -38.71 5.84
C TRP A 194 11.31 -39.04 5.67
N ALA A 195 12.19 -38.12 6.08
CA ALA A 195 13.64 -38.32 5.95
C ALA A 195 14.15 -39.46 6.83
N ARG A 196 13.53 -39.68 7.99
CA ARG A 196 13.89 -40.75 8.95
C ARG A 196 13.19 -42.09 8.67
N SER A 197 12.16 -42.10 7.81
CA SER A 197 11.47 -43.34 7.43
C SER A 197 12.25 -44.16 6.43
N GLY A 198 12.05 -45.51 6.43
CA GLY A 198 12.58 -46.41 5.41
C GLY A 198 11.97 -46.15 4.02
N ALA A 199 12.44 -46.89 3.00
CA ALA A 199 12.01 -46.73 1.61
C ALA A 199 10.48 -46.82 1.43
N ASP A 200 9.81 -47.68 2.16
CA ASP A 200 8.36 -47.93 2.07
C ASP A 200 7.50 -46.79 2.67
N GLY A 201 8.08 -45.91 3.50
CA GLY A 201 7.40 -44.75 4.10
C GLY A 201 7.62 -43.43 3.34
N ARG A 202 8.34 -43.44 2.22
CA ARG A 202 8.72 -42.25 1.49
C ARG A 202 7.67 -41.86 0.46
N THR A 203 7.09 -40.65 0.63
CA THR A 203 6.15 -40.03 -0.31
C THR A 203 6.87 -39.20 -1.37
N ALA A 204 6.26 -39.04 -2.55
CA ALA A 204 6.84 -38.27 -3.66
C ALA A 204 7.04 -36.80 -3.34
N ASP A 205 6.19 -36.21 -2.48
CA ASP A 205 6.28 -34.83 -2.00
C ASP A 205 7.38 -34.63 -0.94
N LYS A 206 8.05 -35.67 -0.53
CA LYS A 206 9.08 -35.69 0.52
C LYS A 206 8.61 -35.14 1.86
N GLY A 207 7.31 -35.16 2.13
CA GLY A 207 6.71 -34.54 3.30
C GLY A 207 6.84 -33.00 3.36
N LEU A 208 7.21 -32.35 2.27
CA LEU A 208 7.39 -30.90 2.19
C LEU A 208 6.02 -30.21 2.05
N ALA A 209 5.86 -29.06 2.72
CA ALA A 209 4.70 -28.21 2.52
C ALA A 209 4.80 -27.48 1.15
N LEU A 210 6.00 -27.14 0.74
CA LEU A 210 6.28 -26.39 -0.48
C LEU A 210 7.65 -26.80 -1.05
N ALA A 211 7.71 -27.06 -2.36
CA ALA A 211 8.94 -27.15 -3.10
C ALA A 211 9.25 -25.80 -3.78
N LEU A 212 10.37 -25.17 -3.39
CA LEU A 212 10.89 -23.95 -4.02
C LEU A 212 11.93 -24.36 -5.07
N ASP A 213 11.47 -24.91 -6.17
CA ASP A 213 12.29 -25.53 -7.21
C ASP A 213 12.09 -24.92 -8.60
N GLU A 214 11.56 -23.71 -8.70
CA GLU A 214 11.22 -23.04 -9.97
C GLU A 214 12.44 -22.79 -10.86
N ARG A 215 13.65 -22.79 -10.30
CA ARG A 215 14.91 -22.71 -11.05
C ARG A 215 15.45 -24.07 -11.50
N LYS A 216 14.92 -25.16 -10.99
CA LYS A 216 15.44 -26.51 -11.29
C LYS A 216 15.30 -26.83 -12.77
N GLY A 217 16.42 -27.15 -13.41
CA GLY A 217 16.47 -27.45 -14.84
C GLY A 217 16.33 -26.25 -15.78
N ALA A 218 16.15 -25.05 -15.24
CA ALA A 218 16.10 -23.82 -16.03
C ALA A 218 17.51 -23.22 -16.17
N THR A 219 17.84 -22.85 -17.39
CA THR A 219 19.04 -22.10 -17.73
C THR A 219 18.68 -20.82 -18.46
N TRP A 220 19.57 -19.86 -18.41
CA TRP A 220 19.43 -18.61 -19.14
C TRP A 220 20.55 -18.52 -20.19
N ALA A 221 20.20 -18.16 -21.41
CA ALA A 221 21.15 -17.91 -22.47
C ALA A 221 20.81 -16.61 -23.20
N ALA A 222 21.83 -15.83 -23.55
CA ALA A 222 21.64 -14.67 -24.40
C ALA A 222 21.30 -15.11 -25.84
N ASP A 223 20.24 -14.54 -26.40
CA ASP A 223 19.92 -14.69 -27.81
C ASP A 223 21.03 -14.07 -28.67
N ALA A 224 21.56 -14.83 -29.62
CA ALA A 224 22.74 -14.44 -30.40
C ALA A 224 22.54 -13.16 -31.22
N THR A 225 21.29 -12.90 -31.66
CA THR A 225 20.97 -11.73 -32.48
C THR A 225 20.65 -10.51 -31.65
N THR A 226 19.79 -10.68 -30.64
CA THR A 226 19.29 -9.55 -29.84
C THR A 226 20.08 -9.27 -28.60
N GLY A 227 20.87 -10.25 -28.09
CA GLY A 227 21.55 -10.22 -26.80
C GLY A 227 20.58 -10.27 -25.60
N GLN A 228 19.28 -10.44 -25.84
CA GLN A 228 18.28 -10.55 -24.79
C GLN A 228 18.31 -11.95 -24.17
N PRO A 229 18.13 -12.07 -22.85
CA PRO A 229 18.12 -13.37 -22.20
C PRO A 229 16.85 -14.16 -22.55
N ARG A 230 17.03 -15.47 -22.75
CA ARG A 230 15.95 -16.45 -22.90
C ARG A 230 16.08 -17.54 -21.86
N ARG A 231 14.98 -17.84 -21.20
CA ARG A 231 14.87 -18.97 -20.27
C ARG A 231 14.63 -20.26 -21.05
N SER A 232 15.34 -21.33 -20.72
CA SER A 232 15.25 -22.61 -21.45
C SER A 232 13.88 -23.29 -21.30
N VAL A 233 13.23 -23.14 -20.16
CA VAL A 233 11.88 -23.65 -19.87
C VAL A 233 11.02 -22.56 -19.24
N PRO A 234 9.73 -22.44 -19.62
CA PRO A 234 8.83 -21.47 -18.99
C PRO A 234 8.70 -21.68 -17.48
N ARG A 235 8.53 -20.59 -16.71
CA ARG A 235 8.12 -20.69 -15.31
C ARG A 235 6.63 -21.08 -15.24
N THR A 236 6.32 -22.11 -14.45
CA THR A 236 4.96 -22.67 -14.33
C THR A 236 4.25 -22.26 -13.04
N SER A 237 4.95 -21.63 -12.11
CA SER A 237 4.35 -21.14 -10.86
C SER A 237 5.01 -19.81 -10.40
N ALA A 238 4.40 -19.15 -9.44
CA ALA A 238 4.93 -17.94 -8.78
C ALA A 238 5.24 -18.18 -7.29
N ARG A 239 5.38 -19.43 -6.86
CA ARG A 239 5.48 -19.84 -5.45
C ARG A 239 6.65 -19.16 -4.73
N GLU A 240 7.82 -19.08 -5.37
CA GLU A 240 8.99 -18.42 -4.78
C GLU A 240 8.72 -16.93 -4.62
N VAL A 241 8.22 -16.26 -5.65
CA VAL A 241 7.93 -14.82 -5.61
C VAL A 241 6.87 -14.50 -4.57
N GLU A 242 5.82 -15.32 -4.45
CA GLU A 242 4.77 -15.16 -3.43
C GLU A 242 5.26 -15.48 -2.01
N THR A 243 6.15 -16.45 -1.84
CA THR A 243 6.77 -16.74 -0.54
C THR A 243 7.60 -15.55 -0.05
N CYS A 244 8.40 -14.95 -0.93
CA CYS A 244 9.15 -13.74 -0.61
C CYS A 244 8.22 -12.54 -0.34
N ALA A 245 7.12 -12.45 -1.07
CA ALA A 245 6.16 -11.36 -0.98
C ALA A 245 5.48 -11.25 0.40
N ARG A 246 5.40 -12.31 1.20
CA ARG A 246 4.89 -12.24 2.59
C ARG A 246 5.53 -11.10 3.39
N CYS A 247 6.83 -10.89 3.19
CA CYS A 247 7.62 -9.86 3.88
C CYS A 247 8.07 -8.73 2.93
N HIS A 248 8.23 -9.01 1.64
CA HIS A 248 8.75 -8.08 0.65
C HIS A 248 7.66 -7.43 -0.23
N ALA A 249 6.38 -7.50 0.19
CA ALA A 249 5.28 -6.74 -0.41
C ALA A 249 4.71 -5.71 0.57
N ARG A 250 4.36 -4.54 0.07
CA ARG A 250 3.51 -3.60 0.82
C ARG A 250 2.09 -4.15 0.86
N GLY A 251 1.47 -4.17 2.03
CA GLY A 251 0.12 -4.69 2.20
C GLY A 251 -0.27 -4.86 3.66
N SER A 252 -1.38 -5.54 3.90
CA SER A 252 -1.88 -5.87 5.22
C SER A 252 -2.25 -7.34 5.32
N ARG A 253 -2.08 -7.93 6.49
CA ARG A 253 -2.54 -9.28 6.77
C ARG A 253 -4.04 -9.30 7.00
N ILE A 254 -4.70 -10.33 6.47
CA ILE A 254 -6.13 -10.57 6.68
C ILE A 254 -6.40 -11.85 7.48
N SER A 255 -5.38 -12.67 7.71
CA SER A 255 -5.47 -13.91 8.50
C SER A 255 -4.09 -14.39 8.94
N ASP A 256 -4.03 -15.15 10.05
CA ASP A 256 -2.84 -15.88 10.51
C ASP A 256 -2.68 -17.27 9.82
N ASP A 257 -3.64 -17.70 9.01
CA ASP A 257 -3.70 -19.07 8.48
C ASP A 257 -2.88 -19.24 7.20
N TYR A 258 -1.68 -18.69 7.15
CA TYR A 258 -0.82 -18.84 5.99
C TYR A 258 -0.47 -20.32 5.76
N VAL A 259 -0.78 -20.79 4.58
CA VAL A 259 -0.42 -22.13 4.10
C VAL A 259 0.57 -21.99 2.96
N HIS A 260 1.78 -22.50 3.16
CA HIS A 260 2.83 -22.44 2.16
C HIS A 260 2.40 -23.08 0.83
N GLY A 261 2.60 -22.34 -0.27
CA GLY A 261 2.18 -22.75 -1.62
C GLY A 261 0.74 -22.41 -2.01
N LYS A 262 -0.06 -21.87 -1.09
CA LYS A 262 -1.35 -21.23 -1.42
C LYS A 262 -1.13 -19.79 -1.87
N PRO A 263 -2.08 -19.18 -2.60
CA PRO A 263 -1.98 -17.79 -3.03
C PRO A 263 -1.74 -16.83 -1.86
N LEU A 264 -0.85 -15.86 -2.04
CA LEU A 264 -0.57 -14.83 -1.03
C LEU A 264 -1.84 -14.10 -0.58
N LEU A 265 -2.76 -13.85 -1.51
CA LEU A 265 -4.04 -13.19 -1.24
C LEU A 265 -5.03 -14.01 -0.38
N ASP A 266 -4.70 -15.24 0.02
CA ASP A 266 -5.46 -15.95 1.05
C ASP A 266 -5.24 -15.40 2.46
N THR A 267 -4.10 -14.75 2.68
CA THR A 267 -3.75 -14.21 4.01
C THR A 267 -3.30 -12.77 4.00
N HIS A 268 -3.05 -12.21 2.82
CA HIS A 268 -2.59 -10.84 2.64
C HIS A 268 -3.44 -10.11 1.61
N ARG A 269 -3.60 -8.81 1.81
CA ARG A 269 -4.08 -7.88 0.80
C ARG A 269 -2.92 -6.98 0.42
N THR A 270 -2.39 -7.16 -0.77
CA THR A 270 -1.25 -6.38 -1.27
C THR A 270 -1.69 -5.03 -1.82
N ALA A 271 -0.85 -4.01 -1.63
CA ALA A 271 -1.05 -2.70 -2.25
C ALA A 271 -0.84 -2.77 -3.76
N LEU A 272 -1.61 -1.96 -4.49
CA LEU A 272 -1.44 -1.72 -5.91
C LEU A 272 -0.50 -0.53 -6.16
N LEU A 273 -0.39 -0.07 -7.41
CA LEU A 273 0.41 1.09 -7.78
C LEU A 273 -0.33 2.40 -7.45
N GLU A 274 -0.59 2.62 -6.17
CA GLU A 274 -1.33 3.76 -5.64
C GLU A 274 -0.47 5.02 -5.65
N ASP A 275 -1.09 6.19 -5.87
CA ASP A 275 -0.39 7.48 -6.03
C ASP A 275 0.40 7.91 -4.78
N SER A 276 0.02 7.44 -3.58
CA SER A 276 0.77 7.66 -2.35
C SER A 276 2.05 6.82 -2.27
N LEU A 277 2.06 5.66 -2.91
CA LEU A 277 3.11 4.64 -2.83
C LEU A 277 4.04 4.62 -4.05
N TYR A 278 3.49 4.92 -5.22
CA TYR A 278 4.20 4.87 -6.50
C TYR A 278 3.98 6.16 -7.30
N TRP A 279 4.96 6.53 -8.09
CA TRP A 279 4.77 7.52 -9.15
C TRP A 279 3.84 6.95 -10.23
N VAL A 280 3.23 7.82 -11.00
CA VAL A 280 2.24 7.42 -12.03
C VAL A 280 2.80 6.47 -13.08
N ASP A 281 4.10 6.47 -13.27
CA ASP A 281 4.83 5.54 -14.15
C ASP A 281 5.25 4.24 -13.44
N GLY A 282 4.90 4.06 -12.16
CA GLY A 282 5.15 2.87 -11.35
C GLY A 282 6.51 2.84 -10.65
N GLN A 283 7.32 3.91 -10.69
CA GLN A 283 8.52 4.01 -9.86
C GLN A 283 8.16 4.12 -8.38
N MET A 284 9.01 3.58 -7.50
CA MET A 284 8.85 3.68 -6.05
C MET A 284 8.81 5.15 -5.62
N ARG A 285 7.80 5.51 -4.82
CA ARG A 285 7.65 6.83 -4.23
C ARG A 285 7.76 6.80 -2.70
N ASP A 286 7.16 5.80 -2.08
CA ASP A 286 7.22 5.55 -0.65
C ASP A 286 7.82 4.15 -0.39
N GLU A 287 7.90 3.74 0.87
CA GLU A 287 8.42 2.43 1.28
C GLU A 287 7.45 1.31 0.86
N VAL A 288 7.67 0.74 -0.32
CA VAL A 288 6.80 -0.28 -0.93
C VAL A 288 7.43 -1.66 -0.98
N TYR A 289 8.65 -1.81 -0.49
CA TYR A 289 9.46 -3.00 -0.65
C TYR A 289 9.68 -3.36 -2.14
N ASN A 290 9.86 -4.65 -2.48
CA ASN A 290 10.33 -5.01 -3.82
C ASN A 290 9.27 -5.66 -4.71
N TRP A 291 8.26 -6.32 -4.11
CA TRP A 291 7.34 -7.19 -4.84
C TRP A 291 6.52 -6.44 -5.90
N GLY A 292 5.84 -5.35 -5.54
CA GLY A 292 5.02 -4.58 -6.47
C GLY A 292 5.83 -3.95 -7.62
N SER A 293 7.08 -3.53 -7.34
CA SER A 293 8.03 -3.08 -8.36
C SER A 293 8.45 -4.23 -9.28
N PHE A 294 8.82 -5.39 -8.71
CA PHE A 294 9.25 -6.55 -9.46
C PHE A 294 8.16 -7.09 -10.40
N LEU A 295 6.91 -7.13 -9.96
CA LEU A 295 5.78 -7.58 -10.79
C LEU A 295 5.57 -6.73 -12.04
N GLN A 296 6.00 -5.47 -12.05
CA GLN A 296 5.95 -4.59 -13.23
C GLN A 296 7.04 -4.90 -14.24
N SER A 297 8.06 -5.68 -13.86
CA SER A 297 9.25 -5.86 -14.67
C SER A 297 9.07 -6.86 -15.79
N ARG A 298 9.75 -6.61 -16.91
CA ARG A 298 9.86 -7.58 -17.99
C ARG A 298 10.58 -8.85 -17.55
N MET A 299 11.49 -8.75 -16.55
CA MET A 299 12.18 -9.91 -16.01
C MET A 299 11.22 -10.87 -15.32
N ASN A 300 10.29 -10.36 -14.47
CA ASN A 300 9.26 -11.21 -13.88
C ASN A 300 8.37 -11.86 -14.97
N ALA A 301 7.96 -11.08 -15.97
CA ALA A 301 7.18 -11.61 -17.09
C ALA A 301 7.92 -12.70 -17.90
N ALA A 302 9.24 -12.61 -17.98
CA ALA A 302 10.10 -13.61 -18.62
C ALA A 302 10.37 -14.84 -17.74
N GLY A 303 9.94 -14.84 -16.46
CA GLY A 303 10.08 -15.97 -15.55
C GLY A 303 11.28 -15.90 -14.61
N VAL A 304 11.93 -14.74 -14.47
CA VAL A 304 12.96 -14.52 -13.44
C VAL A 304 12.32 -14.61 -12.05
N THR A 305 13.05 -15.18 -11.10
CA THR A 305 12.68 -15.27 -9.69
C THR A 305 13.68 -14.52 -8.81
N CYS A 306 13.35 -14.31 -7.54
CA CYS A 306 14.24 -13.61 -6.60
C CYS A 306 15.59 -14.32 -6.47
N SER A 307 15.57 -15.66 -6.45
CA SER A 307 16.78 -16.46 -6.28
C SER A 307 17.66 -16.56 -7.54
N ASP A 308 17.24 -16.01 -8.68
CA ASP A 308 18.14 -15.85 -9.84
C ASP A 308 19.22 -14.80 -9.55
N CYS A 309 18.93 -13.81 -8.72
CA CYS A 309 19.87 -12.74 -8.36
C CYS A 309 20.42 -12.88 -6.94
N HIS A 310 19.59 -13.32 -5.98
CA HIS A 310 19.95 -13.45 -4.57
C HIS A 310 20.15 -14.91 -4.18
N ASP A 311 21.13 -15.19 -3.33
CA ASP A 311 21.16 -16.46 -2.62
C ASP A 311 20.25 -16.36 -1.39
N PRO A 312 19.18 -17.17 -1.30
CA PRO A 312 18.16 -16.99 -0.26
C PRO A 312 18.62 -17.36 1.15
N HIS A 313 19.74 -18.10 1.28
CA HIS A 313 20.30 -18.46 2.58
C HIS A 313 21.30 -17.41 3.08
N THR A 314 22.27 -17.01 2.24
CA THR A 314 23.27 -16.00 2.62
C THR A 314 22.75 -14.55 2.48
N LEU A 315 21.68 -14.33 1.71
CA LEU A 315 21.14 -13.05 1.24
C LEU A 315 22.11 -12.22 0.38
N LYS A 316 23.24 -12.81 0.01
CA LYS A 316 24.20 -12.17 -0.88
C LYS A 316 23.74 -12.24 -2.34
N LEU A 317 24.17 -11.28 -3.13
CA LEU A 317 24.02 -11.35 -4.58
C LEU A 317 24.87 -12.51 -5.11
N ARG A 318 24.38 -13.21 -6.14
CA ARG A 318 25.10 -14.36 -6.76
C ARG A 318 26.36 -13.94 -7.50
N ALA A 319 26.45 -12.68 -7.90
CA ALA A 319 27.66 -12.09 -8.48
C ALA A 319 27.73 -10.60 -8.10
N ALA A 320 28.91 -10.02 -8.14
CA ALA A 320 29.17 -8.64 -7.78
C ALA A 320 28.96 -7.69 -8.98
N GLY A 321 28.42 -6.51 -8.74
CA GLY A 321 28.29 -5.42 -9.71
C GLY A 321 27.57 -5.86 -11.00
N ASN A 322 28.08 -5.43 -12.15
CA ASN A 322 27.49 -5.73 -13.46
C ASN A 322 27.56 -7.23 -13.83
N ALA A 323 28.46 -8.00 -13.21
CA ALA A 323 28.52 -9.45 -13.41
C ALA A 323 27.23 -10.17 -13.01
N LEU A 324 26.44 -9.59 -12.10
CA LEU A 324 25.11 -10.11 -11.75
C LEU A 324 24.16 -10.10 -12.97
N CYS A 325 24.15 -9.00 -13.69
CA CYS A 325 23.31 -8.84 -14.89
C CYS A 325 23.87 -9.65 -16.08
N ALA A 326 25.18 -9.75 -16.15
CA ALA A 326 25.90 -10.47 -17.20
C ALA A 326 25.67 -12.00 -17.19
N GLN A 327 25.11 -12.56 -16.11
CA GLN A 327 24.69 -13.97 -16.11
C GLN A 327 23.63 -14.26 -17.19
N CYS A 328 22.88 -13.26 -17.60
CA CYS A 328 21.77 -13.40 -18.54
C CYS A 328 21.88 -12.43 -19.73
N HIS A 329 22.38 -11.21 -19.52
CA HIS A 329 22.52 -10.17 -20.55
C HIS A 329 23.94 -10.21 -21.15
N ALA A 330 24.06 -10.17 -22.49
CA ALA A 330 25.34 -10.22 -23.18
C ALA A 330 26.26 -9.03 -22.80
N PRO A 331 27.41 -9.26 -22.10
CA PRO A 331 28.23 -8.15 -21.61
C PRO A 331 28.80 -7.29 -22.73
N ALA A 332 29.21 -7.90 -23.83
CA ALA A 332 29.76 -7.18 -25.00
C ALA A 332 28.77 -6.14 -25.57
N LYS A 333 27.46 -6.33 -25.34
CA LYS A 333 26.42 -5.43 -25.79
C LYS A 333 25.99 -4.42 -24.73
N TYR A 334 25.82 -4.89 -23.49
CA TYR A 334 25.13 -4.12 -22.44
C TYR A 334 26.09 -3.56 -21.37
N ASP A 335 27.26 -4.15 -21.16
CA ASP A 335 28.29 -3.66 -20.24
C ASP A 335 29.43 -2.96 -21.03
N ALA A 336 29.06 -2.13 -21.97
CA ALA A 336 29.96 -1.42 -22.87
C ALA A 336 29.64 0.08 -22.91
N PRO A 337 30.65 0.97 -23.11
CA PRO A 337 30.44 2.40 -23.23
C PRO A 337 29.48 2.80 -24.35
N THR A 338 29.31 1.99 -25.37
CA THR A 338 28.33 2.17 -26.46
C THR A 338 26.87 2.04 -26.00
N HIS A 339 26.64 1.35 -24.86
CA HIS A 339 25.33 1.25 -24.23
C HIS A 339 25.19 2.20 -23.03
N THR A 340 26.19 2.22 -22.16
CA THR A 340 26.12 3.00 -20.90
C THR A 340 26.35 4.49 -21.12
N HIS A 341 27.09 4.87 -22.15
CA HIS A 341 27.59 6.22 -22.43
C HIS A 341 28.39 6.83 -21.27
N HIS A 342 28.89 5.98 -20.39
CA HIS A 342 29.75 6.32 -19.25
C HIS A 342 30.97 5.38 -19.25
N ALA A 343 32.04 5.83 -18.58
CA ALA A 343 33.23 5.00 -18.46
C ALA A 343 32.94 3.72 -17.67
N SER A 344 33.44 2.60 -18.20
CA SER A 344 33.37 1.29 -17.52
C SER A 344 34.02 1.38 -16.12
N ASN A 345 33.58 0.55 -15.20
CA ASN A 345 34.08 0.49 -13.81
C ASN A 345 33.87 1.77 -12.97
N THR A 346 32.98 2.67 -13.41
CA THR A 346 32.51 3.82 -12.61
C THR A 346 31.13 3.53 -12.04
N ALA A 347 30.72 4.27 -11.00
CA ALA A 347 29.36 4.23 -10.48
C ALA A 347 28.30 4.50 -11.57
N ALA A 348 28.60 5.43 -12.50
CA ALA A 348 27.71 5.78 -13.61
C ALA A 348 27.64 4.69 -14.70
N GLY A 349 28.67 3.83 -14.83
CA GLY A 349 28.66 2.66 -15.72
C GLY A 349 27.99 1.43 -15.13
N SER A 350 27.50 1.50 -13.88
CA SER A 350 26.78 0.41 -13.24
C SER A 350 25.36 0.25 -13.82
N CYS A 351 24.99 -1.01 -14.14
CA CYS A 351 23.64 -1.32 -14.64
C CYS A 351 22.53 -0.81 -13.71
N VAL A 352 22.72 -0.98 -12.39
CA VAL A 352 21.74 -0.58 -11.38
C VAL A 352 21.57 0.94 -11.29
N ALA A 353 22.58 1.73 -11.61
CA ALA A 353 22.50 3.19 -11.58
C ALA A 353 21.41 3.75 -12.52
N CYS A 354 21.19 3.07 -13.66
CA CYS A 354 20.21 3.47 -14.67
C CYS A 354 18.91 2.67 -14.58
N HIS A 355 19.00 1.35 -14.32
CA HIS A 355 17.86 0.44 -14.41
C HIS A 355 17.20 0.13 -13.06
N MET A 356 17.88 0.43 -11.95
CA MET A 356 17.41 0.23 -10.58
C MET A 356 17.83 1.40 -9.67
N PRO A 357 17.43 2.64 -9.97
CA PRO A 357 17.83 3.78 -9.15
C PRO A 357 17.41 3.55 -7.70
N ALA A 358 18.26 3.97 -6.76
CA ALA A 358 18.00 3.80 -5.35
C ALA A 358 17.31 5.03 -4.75
N THR A 359 16.37 4.78 -3.84
CA THR A 359 15.75 5.79 -2.97
C THR A 359 16.08 5.45 -1.52
N THR A 360 16.44 6.47 -0.72
CA THR A 360 16.77 6.27 0.69
C THR A 360 15.49 6.32 1.52
N TYR A 361 15.21 5.25 2.23
CA TYR A 361 14.13 5.12 3.21
C TYR A 361 14.69 5.05 4.63
N MET A 362 13.82 5.18 5.63
CA MET A 362 14.22 5.08 7.04
C MET A 362 15.49 5.91 7.36
N VAL A 363 15.68 7.05 6.69
CA VAL A 363 16.79 8.02 6.85
C VAL A 363 18.14 7.52 6.31
N VAL A 364 18.44 6.22 6.42
CA VAL A 364 19.79 5.68 6.19
C VAL A 364 19.84 4.47 5.27
N ASP A 365 18.68 3.98 4.77
CA ASP A 365 18.56 2.71 4.02
C ASP A 365 18.29 2.96 2.53
N PRO A 366 19.32 2.94 1.66
CA PRO A 366 19.13 3.06 0.21
C PRO A 366 18.61 1.73 -0.36
N ARG A 367 17.45 1.78 -0.99
CA ARG A 367 16.81 0.60 -1.64
C ARG A 367 16.67 0.81 -3.13
N HIS A 368 17.07 -0.19 -3.91
CA HIS A 368 16.96 -0.19 -5.36
C HIS A 368 15.55 -0.52 -5.83
N ASP A 369 15.07 0.21 -6.84
CA ASP A 369 13.79 -0.08 -7.51
C ASP A 369 13.89 -1.36 -8.34
N HIS A 370 13.11 -2.39 -8.00
CA HIS A 370 13.09 -3.70 -8.67
C HIS A 370 12.17 -3.75 -9.90
N SER A 371 11.71 -2.61 -10.41
CA SER A 371 10.96 -2.57 -11.67
C SER A 371 11.84 -2.74 -12.92
N PHE A 372 13.16 -2.69 -12.77
CA PHE A 372 14.15 -2.89 -13.84
C PHE A 372 13.83 -2.06 -15.09
N ARG A 373 13.70 -0.76 -14.89
CA ARG A 373 13.17 0.15 -15.91
C ARG A 373 14.19 0.49 -16.99
N ILE A 374 13.68 0.74 -18.18
CA ILE A 374 14.41 1.52 -19.16
C ILE A 374 14.20 3.00 -18.80
N PRO A 375 15.25 3.82 -18.65
CA PRO A 375 15.10 5.23 -18.30
C PRO A 375 14.19 5.99 -19.27
N ARG A 376 13.19 6.71 -18.70
CA ARG A 376 12.18 7.48 -19.44
C ARG A 376 12.15 8.95 -19.02
N PRO A 377 13.25 9.72 -19.28
CA PRO A 377 13.28 11.14 -18.92
C PRO A 377 12.28 11.99 -19.73
N ASP A 378 11.78 11.51 -20.85
CA ASP A 378 10.65 12.10 -21.58
C ASP A 378 9.38 12.12 -20.71
N GLN A 379 9.08 11.02 -20.01
CA GLN A 379 7.97 10.97 -19.04
C GLN A 379 8.24 11.86 -17.83
N SER A 380 9.48 11.98 -17.38
CA SER A 380 9.83 12.94 -16.33
C SER A 380 9.54 14.37 -16.75
N ALA A 381 9.81 14.74 -18.00
CA ALA A 381 9.53 16.07 -18.52
C ALA A 381 8.02 16.34 -18.64
N SER A 382 7.21 15.34 -19.01
CA SER A 382 5.77 15.50 -19.25
C SER A 382 4.89 15.23 -18.02
N LEU A 383 5.31 14.31 -17.13
CA LEU A 383 4.52 13.82 -15.99
C LEU A 383 5.11 14.16 -14.62
N GLY A 384 6.32 14.75 -14.57
CA GLY A 384 6.99 15.10 -13.32
C GLY A 384 7.53 13.90 -12.54
N THR A 385 7.67 12.72 -13.15
CA THR A 385 8.24 11.54 -12.51
C THR A 385 9.77 11.64 -12.37
N PRO A 386 10.41 10.98 -11.41
CA PRO A 386 11.87 10.96 -11.31
C PRO A 386 12.50 10.19 -12.48
N ASN A 387 13.78 10.43 -12.73
CA ASN A 387 14.58 9.62 -13.64
C ASN A 387 16.02 9.45 -13.14
N ALA A 388 16.65 8.37 -13.56
CA ALA A 388 18.00 7.99 -13.13
C ALA A 388 19.06 9.04 -13.51
N CYS A 389 18.92 9.72 -14.65
CA CYS A 389 19.93 10.70 -15.13
C CYS A 389 20.07 11.89 -14.17
N ASN A 390 18.94 12.45 -13.72
CA ASN A 390 18.96 13.62 -12.84
C ASN A 390 19.36 13.30 -11.40
N GLY A 391 19.47 12.04 -11.02
CA GLY A 391 20.08 11.63 -9.76
C GLY A 391 21.57 12.01 -9.66
N CYS A 392 22.28 11.97 -10.77
CA CYS A 392 23.69 12.40 -10.87
C CYS A 392 23.84 13.76 -11.58
N HIS A 393 23.10 14.00 -12.66
CA HIS A 393 23.10 15.24 -13.43
C HIS A 393 22.05 16.23 -12.89
N SER A 394 22.10 16.55 -11.60
CA SER A 394 21.09 17.33 -10.87
C SER A 394 20.93 18.78 -11.38
N LYS A 395 21.93 19.32 -12.09
CA LYS A 395 21.89 20.66 -12.71
C LYS A 395 21.24 20.64 -14.10
N GLN A 396 20.98 19.48 -14.67
CA GLN A 396 20.37 19.33 -15.99
C GLN A 396 18.85 19.08 -15.87
N THR A 397 18.13 19.34 -16.95
CA THR A 397 16.69 19.10 -17.02
C THR A 397 16.37 17.67 -17.49
N ALA A 398 15.15 17.20 -17.23
CA ALA A 398 14.66 15.94 -17.79
C ALA A 398 14.62 15.97 -19.33
N ALA A 399 14.32 17.13 -19.93
CA ALA A 399 14.36 17.33 -21.38
C ALA A 399 15.78 17.16 -21.95
N TRP A 400 16.82 17.65 -21.25
CA TRP A 400 18.22 17.39 -21.62
C TRP A 400 18.52 15.88 -21.65
N ALA A 401 18.13 15.16 -20.60
CA ALA A 401 18.33 13.71 -20.50
C ALA A 401 17.58 12.94 -21.61
N SER A 402 16.36 13.38 -21.93
CA SER A 402 15.56 12.82 -23.04
C SER A 402 16.26 13.02 -24.40
N SER A 403 16.79 14.23 -24.64
CA SER A 403 17.54 14.56 -25.86
C SER A 403 18.83 13.75 -25.97
N ALA A 404 19.54 13.52 -24.85
CA ALA A 404 20.73 12.68 -24.80
C ALA A 404 20.42 11.24 -25.23
N ILE A 405 19.38 10.62 -24.64
CA ILE A 405 18.96 9.26 -25.03
C ILE A 405 18.54 9.21 -26.52
N ALA A 406 17.78 10.19 -26.98
CA ALA A 406 17.37 10.24 -28.37
C ALA A 406 18.57 10.31 -29.32
N LYS A 407 19.59 11.12 -28.97
CA LYS A 407 20.85 11.22 -29.73
C LYS A 407 21.61 9.88 -29.72
N TRP A 408 21.68 9.16 -28.62
CA TRP A 408 22.38 7.88 -28.49
C TRP A 408 21.71 6.75 -29.24
N THR A 409 20.38 6.71 -29.20
CA THR A 409 19.59 5.61 -29.76
C THR A 409 19.04 5.87 -31.14
N GLY A 410 19.13 7.10 -31.66
CA GLY A 410 18.53 7.53 -32.92
C GLY A 410 16.99 7.61 -32.91
N ARG A 411 16.35 7.48 -31.72
CA ARG A 411 14.89 7.50 -31.55
C ARG A 411 14.50 8.10 -30.21
N ALA A 412 13.23 8.47 -30.08
CA ALA A 412 12.67 8.89 -28.81
C ALA A 412 12.80 7.79 -27.72
N PRO A 413 13.00 8.15 -26.44
CA PRO A 413 13.02 7.17 -25.35
C PRO A 413 11.77 6.28 -25.37
N SER A 414 11.96 4.97 -25.18
CA SER A 414 10.88 3.99 -25.12
C SER A 414 11.22 2.92 -24.10
N GLY A 415 10.23 2.23 -23.57
CA GLY A 415 10.41 1.18 -22.56
C GLY A 415 9.26 0.20 -22.50
N PHE A 416 9.42 -0.82 -21.67
CA PHE A 416 8.40 -1.84 -21.46
C PHE A 416 7.18 -1.28 -20.71
N GLN A 417 7.42 -0.44 -19.72
CA GLN A 417 6.36 0.21 -18.94
C GLN A 417 5.75 1.36 -19.78
N THR A 418 4.61 1.10 -20.45
CA THR A 418 3.98 2.03 -21.39
C THR A 418 2.74 2.72 -20.84
N PHE A 419 2.32 2.39 -19.63
CA PHE A 419 1.03 2.76 -19.05
C PHE A 419 0.96 4.17 -18.43
N ALA A 420 2.09 4.84 -18.22
CA ALA A 420 2.19 6.07 -17.41
C ALA A 420 1.24 7.20 -17.86
N GLU A 421 1.23 7.53 -19.16
CA GLU A 421 0.38 8.60 -19.68
C GLU A 421 -1.12 8.28 -19.57
N SER A 422 -1.49 7.02 -19.83
CA SER A 422 -2.86 6.56 -19.68
C SER A 422 -3.31 6.57 -18.22
N MET A 423 -2.43 6.17 -17.30
CA MET A 423 -2.69 6.24 -15.86
C MET A 423 -2.85 7.69 -15.39
N GLN A 424 -2.03 8.62 -15.90
CA GLN A 424 -2.14 10.04 -15.59
C GLN A 424 -3.46 10.63 -16.09
N LYS A 425 -3.83 10.37 -17.36
CA LYS A 425 -5.12 10.81 -17.92
C LYS A 425 -6.29 10.30 -17.07
N GLY A 426 -6.25 9.03 -16.67
CA GLY A 426 -7.27 8.44 -15.81
C GLY A 426 -7.31 9.05 -14.40
N ALA A 427 -6.16 9.29 -13.78
CA ALA A 427 -6.07 9.86 -12.45
C ALA A 427 -6.61 11.30 -12.40
N THR A 428 -6.42 12.09 -13.45
CA THR A 428 -6.87 13.48 -13.56
C THR A 428 -8.28 13.63 -14.15
N GLY A 429 -8.90 12.53 -14.62
CA GLY A 429 -10.18 12.58 -15.34
C GLY A 429 -10.10 13.26 -16.71
N ALA A 430 -8.89 13.42 -17.27
CA ALA A 430 -8.69 14.11 -18.56
C ALA A 430 -9.43 13.41 -19.72
N PRO A 431 -9.76 14.14 -20.79
CA PRO A 431 -10.40 13.59 -21.98
C PRO A 431 -9.71 12.32 -22.49
N GLY A 432 -10.50 11.27 -22.77
CA GLY A 432 -10.02 9.95 -23.18
C GLY A 432 -9.41 9.11 -22.04
N GLY A 433 -9.28 9.62 -20.81
CA GLY A 433 -8.67 8.90 -19.68
C GLY A 433 -9.43 7.61 -19.31
N ARG A 434 -10.77 7.63 -19.36
CA ARG A 434 -11.61 6.44 -19.16
C ARG A 434 -11.26 5.33 -20.16
N GLY A 435 -11.31 5.65 -21.46
CA GLY A 435 -10.99 4.69 -22.52
C GLY A 435 -9.55 4.16 -22.41
N ALA A 436 -8.60 5.01 -22.07
CA ALA A 436 -7.21 4.61 -21.86
C ALA A 436 -7.05 3.62 -20.69
N LEU A 437 -7.75 3.84 -19.57
CA LEU A 437 -7.75 2.88 -18.45
C LEU A 437 -8.44 1.57 -18.80
N MET A 438 -9.55 1.59 -19.54
CA MET A 438 -10.22 0.38 -20.04
C MET A 438 -9.25 -0.43 -20.93
N THR A 439 -8.55 0.22 -21.84
CA THR A 439 -7.54 -0.43 -22.69
C THR A 439 -6.45 -1.12 -21.86
N ILE A 440 -5.89 -0.45 -20.86
CA ILE A 440 -4.87 -1.07 -19.97
C ILE A 440 -5.46 -2.24 -19.18
N ALA A 441 -6.64 -2.09 -18.61
CA ALA A 441 -7.29 -3.14 -17.81
C ALA A 441 -7.53 -4.42 -18.62
N GLU A 442 -7.79 -4.29 -19.93
CA GLU A 442 -8.08 -5.40 -20.84
C GLU A 442 -6.85 -5.95 -21.55
N ASP A 443 -5.76 -5.21 -21.62
CA ASP A 443 -4.52 -5.63 -22.27
C ASP A 443 -3.77 -6.69 -21.45
N LYS A 444 -3.89 -7.95 -21.86
CA LYS A 444 -3.23 -9.09 -21.19
C LYS A 444 -1.70 -9.09 -21.30
N THR A 445 -1.12 -8.23 -22.11
CA THR A 445 0.34 -8.05 -22.19
C THR A 445 0.86 -7.17 -21.05
N GLN A 446 -0.02 -6.39 -20.40
CA GLN A 446 0.32 -5.62 -19.21
C GLN A 446 0.39 -6.51 -17.96
N PRO A 447 1.31 -6.24 -17.04
CA PRO A 447 1.36 -6.93 -15.76
C PRO A 447 0.04 -6.86 -14.99
N ALA A 448 -0.32 -7.93 -14.27
CA ALA A 448 -1.57 -8.00 -13.53
C ALA A 448 -1.74 -6.84 -12.53
N VAL A 449 -0.67 -6.45 -11.83
CA VAL A 449 -0.69 -5.31 -10.89
C VAL A 449 -1.01 -3.98 -11.59
N VAL A 450 -0.56 -3.80 -12.84
CA VAL A 450 -0.87 -2.61 -13.66
C VAL A 450 -2.34 -2.62 -14.07
N ARG A 451 -2.85 -3.77 -14.56
CA ARG A 451 -4.26 -3.95 -14.95
C ARG A 451 -5.20 -3.74 -13.76
N ALA A 452 -4.87 -4.28 -12.60
CA ALA A 452 -5.60 -4.08 -11.35
C ALA A 452 -5.62 -2.60 -10.93
N THR A 453 -4.48 -1.91 -11.02
CA THR A 453 -4.40 -0.46 -10.75
C THR A 453 -5.28 0.34 -11.71
N ALA A 454 -5.30 -0.03 -12.99
CA ALA A 454 -6.18 0.62 -13.98
C ALA A 454 -7.66 0.45 -13.62
N LEU A 455 -8.10 -0.73 -13.16
CA LEU A 455 -9.46 -0.99 -12.68
C LEU A 455 -9.81 -0.13 -11.46
N THR A 456 -8.90 -0.01 -10.49
CA THR A 456 -9.11 0.83 -9.30
C THR A 456 -9.27 2.30 -9.66
N ARG A 457 -8.45 2.81 -10.59
CA ARG A 457 -8.59 4.20 -11.09
C ARG A 457 -9.85 4.37 -11.91
N LEU A 458 -10.21 3.39 -12.74
CA LEU A 458 -11.41 3.40 -13.57
C LEU A 458 -12.70 3.44 -12.73
N ALA A 459 -12.67 2.85 -11.51
CA ALA A 459 -13.81 2.89 -10.60
C ALA A 459 -14.24 4.32 -10.23
N ARG A 460 -13.31 5.27 -10.19
CA ARG A 460 -13.60 6.69 -9.95
C ARG A 460 -14.29 7.37 -11.15
N LEU A 461 -14.15 6.80 -12.33
CA LEU A 461 -14.73 7.25 -13.61
C LEU A 461 -15.85 6.31 -14.07
N ALA A 462 -16.43 5.53 -13.14
CA ALA A 462 -17.41 4.51 -13.46
C ALA A 462 -18.68 5.09 -14.08
N THR A 463 -19.12 4.46 -15.18
CA THR A 463 -20.37 4.73 -15.88
C THR A 463 -20.89 3.40 -16.42
N PRO A 464 -22.11 3.32 -16.96
CA PRO A 464 -22.58 2.08 -17.61
C PRO A 464 -21.64 1.52 -18.69
N VAL A 465 -20.87 2.39 -19.35
CA VAL A 465 -19.90 1.97 -20.41
C VAL A 465 -18.72 1.19 -19.82
N THR A 466 -18.34 1.41 -18.56
CA THR A 466 -17.21 0.71 -17.92
C THR A 466 -17.59 -0.65 -17.32
N LEU A 467 -18.88 -0.94 -17.14
CA LEU A 467 -19.33 -2.19 -16.51
C LEU A 467 -18.85 -3.47 -17.22
N PRO A 468 -18.82 -3.55 -18.57
CA PRO A 468 -18.29 -4.72 -19.26
C PRO A 468 -16.82 -5.00 -18.93
N THR A 469 -15.98 -3.96 -18.80
CA THR A 469 -14.56 -4.10 -18.43
C THR A 469 -14.43 -4.69 -17.02
N PHE A 470 -15.19 -4.19 -16.03
CA PHE A 470 -15.19 -4.77 -14.68
C PHE A 470 -15.71 -6.22 -14.68
N ALA A 471 -16.81 -6.49 -15.39
CA ALA A 471 -17.38 -7.82 -15.48
C ALA A 471 -16.40 -8.84 -16.07
N LYS A 472 -15.69 -8.49 -17.13
CA LYS A 472 -14.65 -9.32 -17.76
C LYS A 472 -13.46 -9.57 -16.83
N ALA A 473 -13.11 -8.58 -16.02
CA ALA A 473 -12.01 -8.68 -15.06
C ALA A 473 -12.31 -9.61 -13.87
N LEU A 474 -13.58 -9.90 -13.55
CA LEU A 474 -13.97 -10.89 -12.56
C LEU A 474 -13.56 -12.32 -12.95
N ASP A 475 -13.31 -12.59 -14.20
CA ASP A 475 -12.91 -13.90 -14.74
C ASP A 475 -11.40 -13.95 -15.07
N ASP A 476 -10.62 -12.96 -14.61
CA ASP A 476 -9.18 -12.93 -14.84
C ASP A 476 -8.48 -14.09 -14.09
N PRO A 477 -7.50 -14.76 -14.70
CA PRO A 477 -6.75 -15.82 -14.03
C PRO A 477 -5.97 -15.30 -12.80
N ASP A 478 -5.56 -14.02 -12.82
CA ASP A 478 -4.82 -13.42 -11.71
C ASP A 478 -5.77 -12.88 -10.63
N PRO A 479 -5.66 -13.35 -9.37
CA PRO A 479 -6.55 -12.93 -8.30
C PRO A 479 -6.42 -11.45 -7.91
N VAL A 480 -5.28 -10.80 -8.19
CA VAL A 480 -5.10 -9.36 -7.95
C VAL A 480 -6.06 -8.55 -8.85
N VAL A 481 -6.24 -8.99 -10.10
CA VAL A 481 -7.17 -8.35 -11.05
C VAL A 481 -8.62 -8.61 -10.67
N ARG A 482 -8.96 -9.85 -10.28
CA ARG A 482 -10.33 -10.17 -9.79
C ARG A 482 -10.68 -9.35 -8.55
N LEU A 483 -9.76 -9.24 -7.59
CA LEU A 483 -9.94 -8.43 -6.38
C LEU A 483 -10.22 -6.96 -6.73
N ALA A 484 -9.43 -6.37 -7.62
CA ALA A 484 -9.63 -4.98 -8.06
C ALA A 484 -10.97 -4.78 -8.76
N ALA A 485 -11.43 -5.76 -9.55
CA ALA A 485 -12.75 -5.71 -10.19
C ALA A 485 -13.90 -5.79 -9.18
N VAL A 486 -13.80 -6.67 -8.16
CA VAL A 486 -14.76 -6.75 -7.06
C VAL A 486 -14.82 -5.43 -6.29
N ASP A 487 -13.66 -4.84 -5.95
CA ASP A 487 -13.60 -3.55 -5.24
C ASP A 487 -14.17 -2.40 -6.09
N ALA A 488 -13.94 -2.41 -7.39
CA ALA A 488 -14.52 -1.42 -8.31
C ALA A 488 -16.06 -1.49 -8.34
N LEU A 489 -16.60 -2.71 -8.40
CA LEU A 489 -18.04 -2.95 -8.42
C LEU A 489 -18.70 -2.74 -7.04
N ALA A 490 -17.95 -2.82 -5.95
CA ALA A 490 -18.46 -2.58 -4.59
C ALA A 490 -19.02 -1.16 -4.40
N GLY A 491 -18.52 -0.17 -5.15
CA GLY A 491 -19.03 1.21 -5.17
C GLY A 491 -20.23 1.43 -6.09
N SER A 492 -20.70 0.41 -6.81
CA SER A 492 -21.81 0.52 -7.77
C SER A 492 -23.18 0.46 -7.07
N ALA A 493 -24.25 0.80 -7.81
CA ALA A 493 -25.62 0.65 -7.32
C ALA A 493 -25.94 -0.80 -6.95
N PRO A 494 -26.83 -1.04 -5.97
CA PRO A 494 -27.14 -2.39 -5.46
C PRO A 494 -27.52 -3.40 -6.54
N ASP A 495 -28.24 -2.99 -7.59
CA ASP A 495 -28.64 -3.89 -8.69
C ASP A 495 -27.42 -4.35 -9.52
N VAL A 496 -26.42 -3.48 -9.68
CA VAL A 496 -25.15 -3.85 -10.35
C VAL A 496 -24.36 -4.81 -9.45
N GLN A 497 -24.27 -4.53 -8.14
CA GLN A 497 -23.62 -5.44 -7.19
C GLN A 497 -24.27 -6.84 -7.21
N LEU A 498 -25.60 -6.90 -7.13
CA LEU A 498 -26.37 -8.15 -7.15
C LEU A 498 -26.23 -8.91 -8.47
N ARG A 499 -26.01 -8.26 -9.58
CA ARG A 499 -25.77 -8.90 -10.87
C ARG A 499 -24.42 -9.60 -10.96
N TYR A 500 -23.37 -9.06 -10.36
CA TYR A 500 -22.00 -9.50 -10.62
C TYR A 500 -21.30 -10.15 -9.41
N LEU A 501 -21.56 -9.68 -8.18
CA LEU A 501 -20.78 -10.06 -7.01
C LEU A 501 -21.21 -11.36 -6.31
N PRO A 502 -22.47 -11.83 -6.37
CA PRO A 502 -22.86 -13.05 -5.62
C PRO A 502 -21.98 -14.25 -5.96
N ARG A 503 -21.65 -14.50 -7.23
CA ARG A 503 -20.77 -15.60 -7.65
C ARG A 503 -19.36 -15.50 -7.10
N MET A 504 -18.88 -14.27 -6.86
CA MET A 504 -17.51 -14.02 -6.34
C MET A 504 -17.36 -14.36 -4.85
N THR A 505 -18.45 -14.57 -4.13
CA THR A 505 -18.41 -15.08 -2.75
C THR A 505 -17.90 -16.53 -2.66
N ALA A 506 -17.83 -17.24 -3.78
CA ALA A 506 -17.28 -18.59 -3.91
C ALA A 506 -15.85 -18.58 -4.52
N ASP A 507 -15.21 -17.42 -4.72
CA ASP A 507 -13.86 -17.35 -5.28
C ASP A 507 -12.87 -18.17 -4.43
N PRO A 508 -11.97 -18.96 -5.03
CA PRO A 508 -11.02 -19.78 -4.29
C PRO A 508 -10.07 -18.96 -3.42
N VAL A 509 -9.87 -17.67 -3.75
CA VAL A 509 -8.95 -16.78 -3.01
C VAL A 509 -9.70 -15.94 -1.98
N ARG A 510 -9.27 -16.02 -0.71
CA ARG A 510 -9.97 -15.39 0.43
C ARG A 510 -10.16 -13.87 0.26
N ALA A 511 -9.13 -13.13 -0.15
CA ALA A 511 -9.27 -11.67 -0.33
C ALA A 511 -10.37 -11.31 -1.32
N VAL A 512 -10.55 -12.08 -2.40
CA VAL A 512 -11.58 -11.86 -3.41
C VAL A 512 -12.97 -12.14 -2.85
N ARG A 513 -13.20 -13.34 -2.24
CA ARG A 513 -14.52 -13.71 -1.74
C ARG A 513 -14.97 -12.89 -0.54
N THR A 514 -14.04 -12.51 0.35
CA THR A 514 -14.37 -11.64 1.50
C THR A 514 -14.65 -10.20 1.07
N SER A 515 -13.97 -9.69 0.03
CA SER A 515 -14.28 -8.38 -0.55
C SER A 515 -15.67 -8.36 -1.22
N ALA A 516 -16.03 -9.43 -1.94
CA ALA A 516 -17.37 -9.58 -2.52
C ALA A 516 -18.46 -9.65 -1.43
N ALA A 517 -18.21 -10.41 -0.37
CA ALA A 517 -19.13 -10.50 0.78
C ALA A 517 -19.31 -9.14 1.46
N ARG A 518 -18.22 -8.41 1.71
CA ARG A 518 -18.27 -7.04 2.26
C ARG A 518 -19.15 -6.10 1.41
N ALA A 519 -19.04 -6.18 0.09
CA ALA A 519 -19.82 -5.35 -0.82
C ALA A 519 -21.33 -5.65 -0.80
N LEU A 520 -21.71 -6.87 -0.44
CA LEU A 520 -23.11 -7.34 -0.40
C LEU A 520 -23.75 -7.18 0.98
N VAL A 521 -23.05 -6.65 2.00
CA VAL A 521 -23.61 -6.38 3.33
C VAL A 521 -24.65 -5.27 3.25
N GLY A 522 -25.74 -5.41 4.02
CA GLY A 522 -26.81 -4.41 4.10
C GLY A 522 -27.99 -4.70 3.15
N PRO A 523 -28.57 -3.68 2.48
CA PRO A 523 -29.80 -3.87 1.68
C PRO A 523 -29.71 -4.87 0.53
N ALA A 524 -28.50 -5.10 0.00
CA ALA A 524 -28.26 -6.08 -1.06
C ALA A 524 -28.33 -7.53 -0.52
N GLN A 525 -27.97 -7.76 0.73
CA GLN A 525 -27.80 -9.09 1.32
C GLN A 525 -29.07 -9.96 1.22
N THR A 526 -30.24 -9.39 1.51
CA THR A 526 -31.53 -10.12 1.48
C THR A 526 -31.98 -10.47 0.07
N ARG A 527 -31.44 -9.78 -0.94
CA ARG A 527 -31.76 -9.94 -2.38
C ARG A 527 -30.79 -10.87 -3.11
N VAL A 528 -29.75 -11.38 -2.43
CA VAL A 528 -28.80 -12.32 -3.03
C VAL A 528 -29.52 -13.60 -3.43
N PRO A 529 -29.27 -14.14 -4.65
CA PRO A 529 -29.87 -15.38 -5.14
C PRO A 529 -29.67 -16.54 -4.14
N GLN A 530 -30.67 -17.42 -4.03
CA GLN A 530 -30.67 -18.51 -3.04
C GLN A 530 -29.45 -19.42 -3.16
N GLU A 531 -29.01 -19.70 -4.37
CA GLU A 531 -27.84 -20.53 -4.68
C GLU A 531 -26.52 -19.94 -4.15
N ASN A 532 -26.43 -18.62 -3.97
CA ASN A 532 -25.24 -17.94 -3.47
C ASN A 532 -25.28 -17.61 -1.96
N ARG A 533 -26.38 -17.89 -1.26
CA ARG A 533 -26.51 -17.51 0.16
C ARG A 533 -25.57 -18.27 1.07
N ALA A 534 -25.34 -19.54 0.80
CA ALA A 534 -24.41 -20.35 1.61
C ALA A 534 -22.97 -19.83 1.49
N THR A 535 -22.51 -19.56 0.27
CA THR A 535 -21.15 -18.99 0.02
C THR A 535 -21.01 -17.59 0.57
N LEU A 536 -22.05 -16.74 0.45
CA LEU A 536 -22.06 -15.41 1.07
C LEU A 536 -21.92 -15.50 2.58
N ASN A 537 -22.72 -16.34 3.26
CA ASN A 537 -22.64 -16.48 4.71
C ASN A 537 -21.25 -16.95 5.15
N SER A 538 -20.68 -17.95 4.47
CA SER A 538 -19.31 -18.42 4.76
C SER A 538 -18.27 -17.31 4.57
N ALA A 539 -18.35 -16.55 3.47
CA ALA A 539 -17.43 -15.45 3.19
C ALA A 539 -17.60 -14.25 4.15
N LEU A 540 -18.83 -14.02 4.66
CA LEU A 540 -19.08 -13.01 5.70
C LEU A 540 -18.46 -13.41 7.05
N GLU A 541 -18.50 -14.69 7.43
CA GLU A 541 -17.81 -15.17 8.63
C GLU A 541 -16.29 -15.03 8.49
N GLU A 542 -15.72 -15.35 7.33
CA GLU A 542 -14.31 -15.09 7.06
C GLU A 542 -13.96 -13.59 7.09
N TYR A 543 -14.82 -12.73 6.54
CA TYR A 543 -14.66 -11.28 6.61
C TYR A 543 -14.69 -10.78 8.05
N ARG A 544 -15.68 -11.25 8.84
CA ARG A 544 -15.74 -10.93 10.28
C ARG A 544 -14.50 -11.41 11.04
N ALA A 545 -14.02 -12.61 10.75
CA ALA A 545 -12.79 -13.13 11.33
C ALA A 545 -11.57 -12.25 10.98
N THR A 546 -11.46 -11.77 9.74
CA THR A 546 -10.44 -10.81 9.31
C THR A 546 -10.51 -9.50 10.11
N LEU A 547 -11.70 -8.96 10.33
CA LEU A 547 -11.88 -7.73 11.10
C LEU A 547 -11.52 -7.92 12.57
N LEU A 548 -11.89 -9.04 13.17
CA LEU A 548 -11.52 -9.40 14.55
C LEU A 548 -10.02 -9.64 14.69
N TYR A 549 -9.39 -10.29 13.72
CA TYR A 549 -7.94 -10.46 13.65
C TYR A 549 -7.20 -9.12 13.68
N ASN A 550 -7.75 -8.10 13.02
CA ASN A 550 -7.19 -6.75 12.94
C ASN A 550 -7.88 -5.74 13.88
N ALA A 551 -8.60 -6.19 14.90
CA ALA A 551 -9.33 -5.31 15.81
C ALA A 551 -8.43 -4.50 16.77
N ASP A 552 -7.12 -4.69 16.68
CA ASP A 552 -6.09 -3.81 17.22
C ASP A 552 -5.88 -2.53 16.38
N ARG A 553 -6.63 -2.38 15.26
CA ARG A 553 -6.57 -1.21 14.37
C ARG A 553 -7.91 -0.49 14.32
N PRO A 554 -7.91 0.87 14.33
CA PRO A 554 -9.16 1.65 14.30
C PRO A 554 -9.95 1.43 13.01
N GLU A 555 -9.30 1.18 11.88
CA GLU A 555 -9.96 0.90 10.60
C GLU A 555 -10.80 -0.38 10.65
N SER A 556 -10.29 -1.42 11.30
CA SER A 556 -11.01 -2.69 11.46
C SER A 556 -12.16 -2.58 12.44
N ARG A 557 -12.00 -1.82 13.53
CA ARG A 557 -13.09 -1.49 14.45
C ARG A 557 -14.21 -0.74 13.73
N LEU A 558 -13.86 0.24 12.91
CA LEU A 558 -14.83 0.98 12.11
C LEU A 558 -15.55 0.09 11.10
N ALA A 559 -14.84 -0.85 10.45
CA ALA A 559 -15.45 -1.81 9.55
C ALA A 559 -16.38 -2.82 10.29
N LEU A 560 -16.03 -3.24 11.51
CA LEU A 560 -16.92 -4.01 12.40
C LEU A 560 -18.18 -3.23 12.75
N ALA A 561 -18.03 -1.93 13.06
CA ALA A 561 -19.18 -1.06 13.32
C ALA A 561 -20.12 -0.98 12.10
N GLY A 562 -19.56 -0.87 10.89
CA GLY A 562 -20.35 -0.93 9.66
C GLY A 562 -21.11 -2.26 9.49
N LEU A 563 -20.48 -3.38 9.82
CA LEU A 563 -21.11 -4.70 9.77
C LEU A 563 -22.27 -4.79 10.78
N TYR A 564 -22.07 -4.37 12.04
CA TYR A 564 -23.13 -4.36 13.06
C TYR A 564 -24.27 -3.40 12.70
N SER A 565 -23.95 -2.21 12.18
CA SER A 565 -24.94 -1.25 11.70
C SER A 565 -25.82 -1.82 10.59
N ALA A 566 -25.22 -2.53 9.63
CA ALA A 566 -25.95 -3.21 8.55
C ALA A 566 -26.85 -4.35 9.03
N GLN A 567 -26.51 -4.95 10.17
CA GLN A 567 -27.31 -5.97 10.86
C GLN A 567 -28.39 -5.37 11.78
N GLY A 568 -28.46 -4.03 11.89
CA GLY A 568 -29.41 -3.31 12.75
C GLY A 568 -28.96 -3.19 14.21
N ASP A 569 -27.76 -3.70 14.56
CA ASP A 569 -27.21 -3.60 15.92
C ASP A 569 -26.42 -2.30 16.10
N ARG A 570 -27.17 -1.19 16.27
CA ARG A 570 -26.61 0.12 16.48
C ARG A 570 -25.75 0.23 17.76
N THR A 571 -26.14 -0.49 18.81
CA THR A 571 -25.42 -0.45 20.09
C THR A 571 -24.01 -0.99 19.94
N GLN A 572 -23.85 -2.14 19.30
CA GLN A 572 -22.54 -2.71 19.00
C GLN A 572 -21.77 -1.84 18.01
N ALA A 573 -22.44 -1.25 17.01
CA ALA A 573 -21.79 -0.35 16.07
C ALA A 573 -21.13 0.85 16.76
N ILE A 574 -21.86 1.52 17.68
CA ILE A 574 -21.31 2.63 18.46
C ILE A 574 -20.17 2.16 19.36
N ALA A 575 -20.32 1.02 20.02
CA ALA A 575 -19.27 0.47 20.90
C ALA A 575 -17.96 0.18 20.14
N GLU A 576 -18.02 -0.32 18.90
CA GLU A 576 -16.82 -0.54 18.07
C GLU A 576 -16.20 0.78 17.59
N ILE A 577 -17.00 1.81 17.31
CA ILE A 577 -16.47 3.15 16.98
C ILE A 577 -15.75 3.76 18.20
N ASP A 578 -16.31 3.65 19.40
CA ASP A 578 -15.66 4.16 20.61
C ASP A 578 -14.33 3.43 20.89
N LYS A 579 -14.25 2.11 20.60
CA LYS A 579 -12.98 1.38 20.64
C LYS A 579 -11.98 1.89 19.59
N ALA A 580 -12.45 2.23 18.37
CA ALA A 580 -11.60 2.83 17.35
C ALA A 580 -11.00 4.17 17.81
N ILE A 581 -11.81 5.03 18.43
CA ILE A 581 -11.39 6.31 19.00
C ILE A 581 -10.42 6.10 20.18
N ALA A 582 -10.62 5.06 20.98
CA ALA A 582 -9.72 4.72 22.08
C ALA A 582 -8.35 4.23 21.61
N LEU A 583 -8.29 3.54 20.46
CA LEU A 583 -7.04 3.11 19.82
C LEU A 583 -6.27 4.28 19.20
N ASP A 584 -6.98 5.19 18.56
CA ASP A 584 -6.43 6.41 17.96
C ASP A 584 -7.43 7.56 18.05
N ALA A 585 -7.21 8.47 18.99
CA ALA A 585 -8.06 9.61 19.20
C ALA A 585 -8.05 10.64 18.05
N THR A 586 -7.10 10.53 17.12
CA THR A 586 -7.01 11.37 15.92
C THR A 586 -7.64 10.72 14.68
N PHE A 587 -8.18 9.51 14.80
CA PHE A 587 -8.78 8.77 13.68
C PHE A 587 -10.12 9.39 13.25
N VAL A 588 -10.05 10.36 12.38
CA VAL A 588 -11.18 11.18 11.86
C VAL A 588 -12.37 10.35 11.37
N PRO A 589 -12.20 9.25 10.60
CA PRO A 589 -13.34 8.48 10.10
C PRO A 589 -14.27 7.96 11.20
N ALA A 590 -13.76 7.68 12.41
CA ALA A 590 -14.58 7.23 13.52
C ALA A 590 -15.61 8.29 13.96
N TYR A 591 -15.19 9.55 14.05
CA TYR A 591 -16.10 10.64 14.45
C TYR A 591 -17.16 10.94 13.40
N VAL A 592 -16.79 10.90 12.11
CA VAL A 592 -17.72 11.08 11.00
C VAL A 592 -18.79 9.99 10.99
N ASN A 593 -18.34 8.70 11.11
CA ASN A 593 -19.28 7.57 11.14
C ASN A 593 -20.16 7.57 12.42
N LEU A 594 -19.62 7.98 13.56
CA LEU A 594 -20.41 8.12 14.79
C LEU A 594 -21.51 9.19 14.60
N SER A 595 -21.18 10.33 14.00
CA SER A 595 -22.13 11.36 13.63
C SER A 595 -23.22 10.81 12.70
N ASP A 596 -22.84 10.02 11.69
CA ASP A 596 -23.81 9.42 10.78
C ASP A 596 -24.74 8.42 11.45
N LEU A 597 -24.27 7.61 12.41
CA LEU A 597 -25.12 6.71 13.19
C LEU A 597 -26.13 7.48 14.07
N HIS A 598 -25.71 8.57 14.69
CA HIS A 598 -26.61 9.44 15.47
C HIS A 598 -27.65 10.11 14.57
N ARG A 599 -27.23 10.65 13.43
CA ARG A 599 -28.11 11.23 12.41
C ARG A 599 -29.17 10.24 11.91
N GLN A 600 -28.78 9.01 11.59
CA GLN A 600 -29.72 7.96 11.15
C GLN A 600 -30.79 7.65 12.20
N ALA A 601 -30.52 7.90 13.47
CA ALA A 601 -31.48 7.78 14.56
C ALA A 601 -32.28 9.07 14.82
N GLY A 602 -32.08 10.14 14.05
CA GLY A 602 -32.74 11.44 14.24
C GLY A 602 -32.13 12.32 15.33
N ASP A 603 -30.99 11.92 15.92
CA ASP A 603 -30.29 12.65 16.98
C ASP A 603 -29.22 13.58 16.39
N GLU A 604 -29.63 14.71 15.83
CA GLU A 604 -28.68 15.68 15.24
C GLU A 604 -27.78 16.37 16.29
N GLN A 605 -28.23 16.46 17.56
CA GLN A 605 -27.41 17.05 18.62
C GLN A 605 -26.21 16.13 18.95
N ALA A 606 -26.48 14.84 19.12
CA ALA A 606 -25.40 13.86 19.32
C ALA A 606 -24.48 13.75 18.09
N ALA A 607 -25.05 13.86 16.88
CA ALA A 607 -24.27 13.86 15.64
C ALA A 607 -23.29 15.04 15.59
N GLU A 608 -23.74 16.26 15.90
CA GLU A 608 -22.88 17.44 15.97
C GLU A 608 -21.84 17.32 17.10
N ALA A 609 -22.23 16.85 18.29
CA ALA A 609 -21.32 16.66 19.41
C ALA A 609 -20.17 15.71 19.07
N ALA A 610 -20.44 14.64 18.32
CA ALA A 610 -19.41 13.71 17.85
C ALA A 610 -18.37 14.43 16.95
N LEU A 611 -18.82 15.25 16.00
CA LEU A 611 -17.93 16.00 15.10
C LEU A 611 -17.10 17.05 15.84
N ARG A 612 -17.71 17.78 16.77
CA ARG A 612 -17.00 18.76 17.61
C ARG A 612 -15.95 18.08 18.50
N ARG A 613 -16.26 16.90 19.06
CA ARG A 613 -15.29 16.07 19.78
C ARG A 613 -14.10 15.70 18.90
N GLY A 614 -14.34 15.37 17.63
CA GLY A 614 -13.28 15.10 16.64
C GLY A 614 -12.42 16.33 16.37
N LEU A 615 -13.03 17.51 16.18
CA LEU A 615 -12.31 18.77 15.94
C LEU A 615 -11.42 19.21 17.12
N VAL A 616 -11.76 18.84 18.35
CA VAL A 616 -10.88 19.07 19.52
C VAL A 616 -9.56 18.26 19.38
N ARG A 617 -9.63 17.09 18.77
CA ARG A 617 -8.46 16.19 18.58
C ARG A 617 -7.69 16.47 17.29
N ALA A 618 -8.40 16.83 16.24
CA ALA A 618 -7.88 17.04 14.90
C ALA A 618 -8.46 18.35 14.29
N PRO A 619 -8.05 19.53 14.76
CA PRO A 619 -8.68 20.82 14.40
C PRO A 619 -8.39 21.28 12.96
N LYS A 620 -7.47 20.62 12.26
CA LYS A 620 -7.10 20.94 10.86
C LYS A 620 -7.59 19.89 9.87
N GLU A 621 -8.55 19.05 10.25
CA GLU A 621 -9.08 17.99 9.39
C GLU A 621 -10.29 18.47 8.59
N ALA A 622 -10.08 18.65 7.30
CA ALA A 622 -11.08 19.15 6.36
C ALA A 622 -12.39 18.34 6.39
N ALA A 623 -12.28 17.01 6.53
CA ALA A 623 -13.42 16.10 6.56
C ALA A 623 -14.36 16.36 7.74
N LEU A 624 -13.83 16.74 8.92
CA LEU A 624 -14.64 17.08 10.10
C LEU A 624 -15.38 18.40 9.91
N HIS A 625 -14.71 19.43 9.40
CA HIS A 625 -15.34 20.70 9.08
C HIS A 625 -16.44 20.54 8.03
N HIS A 626 -16.18 19.74 6.99
CA HIS A 626 -17.19 19.44 5.98
C HIS A 626 -18.41 18.72 6.58
N ALA A 627 -18.21 17.68 7.38
CA ALA A 627 -19.28 16.93 8.03
C ALA A 627 -20.07 17.81 9.01
N LEU A 628 -19.39 18.67 9.78
CA LEU A 628 -20.04 19.62 10.67
C LEU A 628 -20.88 20.64 9.89
N GLY A 629 -20.37 21.18 8.79
CA GLY A 629 -21.14 22.06 7.90
C GLY A 629 -22.42 21.38 7.40
N LEU A 630 -22.36 20.11 6.99
CA LEU A 630 -23.55 19.35 6.57
C LEU A 630 -24.53 19.14 7.72
N SER A 631 -24.09 18.91 8.96
CA SER A 631 -24.94 18.81 10.14
C SER A 631 -25.64 20.14 10.42
N LEU A 632 -24.93 21.26 10.37
CA LEU A 632 -25.47 22.61 10.57
C LEU A 632 -26.51 23.00 9.49
N ILE A 633 -26.30 22.58 8.22
CA ILE A 633 -27.34 22.77 7.17
C ILE A 633 -28.64 22.08 7.54
N ARG A 634 -28.61 20.84 8.04
CA ARG A 634 -29.83 20.12 8.49
C ARG A 634 -30.51 20.81 9.65
N GLN A 635 -29.72 21.42 10.52
CA GLN A 635 -30.21 22.23 11.64
C GLN A 635 -30.64 23.68 11.25
N ARG A 636 -30.52 23.99 9.94
CA ARG A 636 -30.89 25.32 9.36
C ARG A 636 -29.94 26.47 9.75
N ASP A 637 -28.78 26.18 10.34
CA ASP A 637 -27.73 27.20 10.60
C ASP A 637 -26.83 27.37 9.37
N ARG A 638 -27.38 28.00 8.34
CA ARG A 638 -26.67 28.22 7.07
C ARG A 638 -25.41 29.09 7.23
N ALA A 639 -25.47 30.05 8.16
CA ALA A 639 -24.36 30.99 8.35
C ALA A 639 -23.11 30.29 8.91
N GLN A 640 -23.29 29.47 9.94
CA GLN A 640 -22.17 28.70 10.51
C GLN A 640 -21.73 27.60 9.55
N ALA A 641 -22.66 26.90 8.88
CA ALA A 641 -22.35 25.89 7.89
C ALA A 641 -21.42 26.42 6.78
N THR A 642 -21.72 27.62 6.24
CA THR A 642 -20.88 28.24 5.20
C THR A 642 -19.47 28.53 5.68
N LYS A 643 -19.28 28.90 6.97
CA LYS A 643 -17.92 29.04 7.55
C LYS A 643 -17.18 27.73 7.62
N GLU A 644 -17.82 26.66 8.06
CA GLU A 644 -17.22 25.33 8.15
C GLU A 644 -16.84 24.79 6.78
N PHE A 645 -17.68 24.99 5.75
CA PHE A 645 -17.34 24.61 4.37
C PHE A 645 -16.18 25.42 3.81
N ALA A 646 -16.08 26.71 4.16
CA ALA A 646 -14.94 27.55 3.76
C ALA A 646 -13.63 27.00 4.35
N ILE A 647 -13.63 26.61 5.63
CA ILE A 647 -12.47 26.02 6.29
C ILE A 647 -12.09 24.69 5.60
N ALA A 648 -13.06 23.82 5.34
CA ALA A 648 -12.82 22.55 4.66
C ALA A 648 -12.16 22.73 3.28
N ALA A 649 -12.71 23.63 2.46
CA ALA A 649 -12.17 23.93 1.13
C ALA A 649 -10.78 24.58 1.18
N GLN A 650 -10.46 25.32 2.23
CA GLN A 650 -9.13 25.92 2.45
C GLN A 650 -8.11 24.89 2.91
N LEU A 651 -8.49 23.95 3.78
CA LEU A 651 -7.60 22.93 4.33
C LEU A 651 -7.24 21.87 3.28
N ASP A 652 -8.16 21.51 2.40
CA ASP A 652 -7.93 20.57 1.31
C ASP A 652 -8.44 21.12 -0.04
N PRO A 653 -7.68 22.01 -0.68
CA PRO A 653 -8.09 22.63 -1.94
C PRO A 653 -8.01 21.68 -3.15
N GLY A 654 -7.46 20.47 -2.96
CA GLY A 654 -7.43 19.39 -3.95
C GLY A 654 -8.71 18.55 -4.00
N ASN A 655 -9.64 18.77 -3.06
CA ASN A 655 -10.87 18.02 -2.98
C ASN A 655 -12.03 18.76 -3.65
N ALA A 656 -12.46 18.29 -4.81
CA ALA A 656 -13.55 18.88 -5.59
C ALA A 656 -14.82 19.03 -4.78
N ARG A 657 -15.15 18.03 -3.93
CA ARG A 657 -16.38 18.01 -3.13
C ARG A 657 -16.45 19.19 -2.15
N TYR A 658 -15.33 19.56 -1.52
CA TYR A 658 -15.31 20.67 -0.57
C TYR A 658 -15.51 22.01 -1.28
N ALA A 659 -14.87 22.22 -2.42
CA ALA A 659 -15.08 23.41 -3.23
C ALA A 659 -16.52 23.49 -3.76
N TYR A 660 -17.09 22.38 -4.24
CA TYR A 660 -18.46 22.27 -4.71
C TYR A 660 -19.46 22.67 -3.63
N VAL A 661 -19.40 22.02 -2.46
CA VAL A 661 -20.38 22.27 -1.38
C VAL A 661 -20.25 23.69 -0.82
N TYR A 662 -19.03 24.22 -0.72
CA TYR A 662 -18.82 25.62 -0.33
C TYR A 662 -19.41 26.60 -1.34
N ALA A 663 -19.23 26.36 -2.63
CA ALA A 663 -19.81 27.20 -3.67
C ALA A 663 -21.36 27.16 -3.66
N VAL A 664 -21.95 25.98 -3.45
CA VAL A 664 -23.42 25.85 -3.30
C VAL A 664 -23.92 26.64 -2.09
N ALA A 665 -23.26 26.51 -0.93
CA ALA A 665 -23.63 27.24 0.28
C ALA A 665 -23.53 28.78 0.10
N LEU A 666 -22.51 29.26 -0.62
CA LEU A 666 -22.38 30.68 -0.98
C LEU A 666 -23.52 31.14 -1.89
N HIS A 667 -23.82 30.36 -2.92
CA HIS A 667 -24.88 30.67 -3.87
C HIS A 667 -26.24 30.75 -3.18
N ASP A 668 -26.56 29.76 -2.35
CA ASP A 668 -27.82 29.69 -1.59
C ASP A 668 -28.01 30.83 -0.55
N THR A 669 -26.87 31.45 -0.15
CA THR A 669 -26.87 32.61 0.75
C THR A 669 -26.72 33.93 0.01
N GLY A 670 -26.95 33.98 -1.32
CA GLY A 670 -26.97 35.20 -2.13
C GLY A 670 -25.57 35.70 -2.53
N GLN A 671 -24.51 34.95 -2.29
CA GLN A 671 -23.12 35.32 -2.62
C GLN A 671 -22.69 34.70 -3.96
N ALA A 672 -23.52 34.78 -5.01
CA ALA A 672 -23.33 34.11 -6.29
C ALA A 672 -21.97 34.43 -6.99
N THR A 673 -21.52 35.68 -6.88
CA THR A 673 -20.19 36.06 -7.45
C THR A 673 -19.06 35.31 -6.80
N LYS A 674 -19.03 35.24 -5.46
CA LYS A 674 -18.01 34.50 -4.70
C LYS A 674 -18.08 32.99 -4.94
N ALA A 675 -19.27 32.43 -5.14
CA ALA A 675 -19.46 31.03 -5.51
C ALA A 675 -18.75 30.73 -6.83
N ARG A 676 -18.90 31.57 -7.85
CA ARG A 676 -18.23 31.42 -9.15
C ARG A 676 -16.73 31.55 -9.04
N GLU A 677 -16.22 32.46 -8.20
CA GLU A 677 -14.77 32.60 -7.94
C GLU A 677 -14.15 31.34 -7.31
N VAL A 678 -14.84 30.77 -6.31
CA VAL A 678 -14.42 29.50 -5.66
C VAL A 678 -14.35 28.37 -6.68
N LEU A 679 -15.38 28.23 -7.53
CA LEU A 679 -15.40 27.19 -8.57
C LEU A 679 -14.32 27.39 -9.63
N ALA A 680 -14.08 28.62 -10.06
CA ALA A 680 -13.02 28.93 -11.03
C ALA A 680 -11.63 28.60 -10.47
N ALA A 681 -11.37 28.92 -9.19
CA ALA A 681 -10.12 28.58 -8.52
C ALA A 681 -9.95 27.06 -8.34
N ALA A 682 -11.03 26.32 -8.05
CA ALA A 682 -11.01 24.87 -7.97
C ALA A 682 -10.73 24.23 -9.35
N LEU A 683 -11.37 24.71 -10.41
CA LEU A 683 -11.17 24.24 -11.79
C LEU A 683 -9.77 24.54 -12.35
N THR A 684 -9.01 25.46 -11.76
CA THR A 684 -7.59 25.66 -12.11
C THR A 684 -6.75 24.47 -11.67
N ARG A 685 -7.09 23.82 -10.55
CA ARG A 685 -6.40 22.64 -9.99
C ARG A 685 -6.99 21.33 -10.52
N LEU A 686 -8.30 21.29 -10.70
CA LEU A 686 -9.09 20.11 -11.08
C LEU A 686 -9.86 20.40 -12.39
N PRO A 687 -9.16 20.62 -13.50
CA PRO A 687 -9.75 21.17 -14.73
C PRO A 687 -10.76 20.25 -15.41
N PHE A 688 -10.80 18.98 -15.05
CA PHE A 688 -11.64 17.95 -15.64
C PHE A 688 -12.65 17.34 -14.65
N ASP A 689 -12.81 17.96 -13.45
CA ASP A 689 -13.81 17.48 -12.49
C ASP A 689 -15.22 17.78 -13.00
N ARG A 690 -16.00 16.70 -13.16
CA ARG A 690 -17.32 16.73 -13.77
C ARG A 690 -18.33 17.54 -12.94
N GLU A 691 -18.32 17.40 -11.61
CA GLU A 691 -19.27 18.10 -10.72
C GLU A 691 -18.98 19.60 -10.71
N LEU A 692 -17.71 19.98 -10.61
CA LEU A 692 -17.30 21.38 -10.67
C LEU A 692 -17.63 22.01 -12.03
N LEU A 693 -17.38 21.32 -13.15
CA LEU A 693 -17.71 21.81 -14.47
C LEU A 693 -19.24 22.01 -14.65
N LEU A 694 -20.03 21.04 -14.17
CA LEU A 694 -21.48 21.10 -14.27
C LEU A 694 -22.06 22.29 -13.49
N VAL A 695 -21.71 22.45 -12.21
CA VAL A 695 -22.21 23.56 -11.39
C VAL A 695 -21.68 24.91 -11.87
N SER A 696 -20.44 24.95 -12.40
CA SER A 696 -19.90 26.18 -13.01
C SER A 696 -20.67 26.58 -14.27
N THR A 697 -21.07 25.59 -15.09
CA THR A 697 -21.92 25.82 -16.26
C THR A 697 -23.26 26.42 -15.84
N GLN A 698 -23.88 25.86 -14.80
CA GLN A 698 -25.15 26.32 -14.27
C GLN A 698 -25.05 27.76 -13.77
N TYR A 699 -24.10 28.07 -12.86
CA TYR A 699 -23.98 29.40 -12.24
C TYR A 699 -23.50 30.48 -13.23
N ALA A 700 -22.75 30.11 -14.26
CA ALA A 700 -22.43 31.02 -15.36
C ALA A 700 -23.69 31.36 -16.19
N SER A 701 -24.53 30.37 -16.49
CA SER A 701 -25.80 30.55 -17.22
C SER A 701 -26.76 31.43 -16.42
N GLU A 702 -26.93 31.20 -15.12
CA GLU A 702 -27.79 32.02 -14.22
C GLU A 702 -27.31 33.46 -14.15
N ALA A 703 -26.01 33.70 -14.21
CA ALA A 703 -25.40 35.02 -14.24
C ALA A 703 -25.41 35.71 -15.60
N GLY A 704 -25.94 35.06 -16.64
CA GLY A 704 -25.93 35.57 -18.02
C GLY A 704 -24.56 35.51 -18.72
N ASP A 705 -23.53 34.88 -18.10
CA ASP A 705 -22.21 34.74 -18.67
C ASP A 705 -22.15 33.52 -19.64
N ARG A 706 -22.71 33.77 -20.83
CA ARG A 706 -22.80 32.73 -21.88
C ARG A 706 -21.44 32.18 -22.31
N GLU A 707 -20.42 33.02 -22.37
CA GLU A 707 -19.10 32.61 -22.81
C GLU A 707 -18.43 31.68 -21.79
N ALA A 708 -18.56 31.96 -20.49
CA ALA A 708 -18.11 31.03 -19.45
C ALA A 708 -18.91 29.70 -19.50
N ALA A 709 -20.23 29.78 -19.61
CA ALA A 709 -21.08 28.59 -19.70
C ALA A 709 -20.71 27.71 -20.90
N LYS A 710 -20.45 28.29 -22.06
CA LYS A 710 -19.97 27.57 -23.24
C LYS A 710 -18.61 26.89 -23.00
N ARG A 711 -17.67 27.59 -22.39
CA ARG A 711 -16.32 27.00 -22.09
C ARG A 711 -16.46 25.78 -21.18
N TYR A 712 -17.28 25.86 -20.12
CA TYR A 712 -17.44 24.76 -19.18
C TYR A 712 -18.18 23.56 -19.78
N VAL A 713 -19.29 23.78 -20.52
CA VAL A 713 -20.03 22.69 -21.16
C VAL A 713 -19.23 22.02 -22.29
N THR A 714 -18.41 22.77 -23.01
CA THR A 714 -17.50 22.19 -24.01
C THR A 714 -16.53 21.22 -23.33
N ARG A 715 -15.92 21.63 -22.22
CA ARG A 715 -15.03 20.77 -21.44
C ARG A 715 -15.76 19.55 -20.86
N LEU A 716 -17.00 19.69 -20.40
CA LEU A 716 -17.83 18.55 -19.97
C LEU A 716 -18.02 17.55 -21.10
N ARG A 717 -18.27 18.00 -22.33
CA ARG A 717 -18.41 17.13 -23.51
C ARG A 717 -17.11 16.44 -23.90
N GLU A 718 -15.96 17.09 -23.69
CA GLU A 718 -14.66 16.48 -23.91
C GLU A 718 -14.38 15.34 -22.88
N VAL A 719 -14.79 15.53 -21.62
CA VAL A 719 -14.62 14.55 -20.53
C VAL A 719 -15.61 13.38 -20.68
N GLU A 720 -16.86 13.69 -21.04
CA GLU A 720 -17.98 12.74 -21.16
C GLU A 720 -18.64 12.83 -22.54
N PRO A 721 -17.94 12.42 -23.60
CA PRO A 721 -18.45 12.60 -24.97
C PRO A 721 -19.72 11.78 -25.26
N ASP A 722 -19.92 10.69 -24.54
CA ASP A 722 -21.04 9.76 -24.74
C ASP A 722 -22.29 10.14 -23.93
N ASP A 723 -22.25 11.20 -23.10
CA ASP A 723 -23.40 11.62 -22.31
C ASP A 723 -24.28 12.63 -23.07
N PRO A 724 -25.47 12.21 -23.53
CA PRO A 724 -26.34 13.07 -24.34
C PRO A 724 -26.90 14.28 -23.57
N ARG A 725 -26.81 14.28 -22.22
CA ARG A 725 -27.26 15.41 -21.40
C ARG A 725 -26.42 16.65 -21.66
N TYR A 726 -25.10 16.49 -21.84
CA TYR A 726 -24.18 17.61 -22.04
C TYR A 726 -24.27 18.18 -23.47
N ALA A 727 -24.61 17.35 -24.46
CA ALA A 727 -24.91 17.84 -25.81
C ALA A 727 -26.18 18.71 -25.81
N ARG A 728 -27.24 18.27 -25.11
CA ARG A 728 -28.48 19.05 -24.94
C ARG A 728 -28.23 20.34 -24.18
N LEU A 729 -27.45 20.29 -23.08
CA LEU A 729 -27.12 21.48 -22.29
C LEU A 729 -26.35 22.51 -23.13
N ALA A 730 -25.41 22.06 -23.98
CA ALA A 730 -24.69 22.94 -24.90
C ALA A 730 -25.63 23.64 -25.90
N ALA A 731 -26.56 22.90 -26.54
CA ALA A 731 -27.55 23.46 -27.47
C ALA A 731 -28.45 24.50 -26.76
N GLN A 732 -28.91 24.23 -25.55
CA GLN A 732 -29.71 25.20 -24.75
C GLN A 732 -28.95 26.51 -24.50
N ILE A 733 -27.65 26.43 -24.17
CA ILE A 733 -26.81 27.60 -23.94
C ILE A 733 -26.59 28.36 -25.24
N GLU A 734 -26.44 27.70 -26.38
CA GLU A 734 -26.31 28.32 -27.69
C GLU A 734 -27.59 29.05 -28.12
N GLU A 735 -28.76 28.47 -27.88
CA GLU A 735 -30.07 29.03 -28.22
C GLU A 735 -30.50 30.16 -27.26
N GLY A 736 -29.81 30.32 -26.13
CA GLY A 736 -30.15 31.37 -25.15
C GLY A 736 -31.46 31.12 -24.41
N ARG A 737 -31.95 29.88 -24.34
CA ARG A 737 -33.15 29.52 -23.59
C ARG A 737 -32.81 29.42 -22.10
N PRO A 738 -33.52 30.17 -21.22
CA PRO A 738 -33.41 29.91 -19.77
C PRO A 738 -34.01 28.55 -19.43
N ARG A 739 -33.51 27.93 -18.36
CA ARG A 739 -34.06 26.67 -17.79
C ARG A 739 -35.48 26.85 -17.35
#